data_477fbbc207a1e85d8f54796293173453
#
_entry.id   477fbbc207a1e85d8f54796293173453
#
_cell.length_a   1.000
_cell.length_b   1.000
_cell.length_c   1.000
_cell.angle_alpha   90.00
_cell.angle_beta   90.00
_cell.angle_gamma   90.00
#
_symmetry.space_group_name_H-M   'P 1'
#
loop_
_entity.id
_entity.type
_entity.pdbx_description
1 polymer ?
#
loop_
_entity_poly.entity_id
_entity_poly.type
_entity_poly.pdbx_seq_one_letter_code
_entity_poly.pdbx_strand_id
1 'polypeptide(L)'
;MKPRTLLTLAVVALLMASGTAIGAVTGSPDFDATFVDNTVTPGEETTLDVVLVNSGTVDSGPTSQAVRSSEVTTARGTTVKVNDGDAPITVTTSKQAVGSVPEGKTQPISFDISVDDDASPGDYTVPVIVEYEYTSYISENDGARDEETTTKRIELELEIDDDAAFDVVDVDSGARVDSVGTVAVTVENTGDEPAREASVTLESTNPELTVGSDTSSSRFIDTWEAGEQRTLRYRVGASGDARAEPYQFDLQVDFDDTDGVRKSTSASSLGITPAREQTFSVRGVDSDVAVGDSGTYNVTLHNDGPVAVRDATVSLRSQSSEIAFGESDSAEQYIGTWEPGETRTVSVDASASEDASVRGYAISATVGYKDPEGDSGADDDIALGIRPEPEQSFELGNVESTLQAGDDGTIEASLTNTGDRTVRNVVLNWASDNDNISPKETQYAVGDLGPGESATVSFDAEVSDNANAGPRQFDFVANYRNSEGDSRESDTLEVRQSVGGSADEFIVETTNASVNVGGSNTLEVTITNDAGERLTDIEAKLFTEDPISVSDDQAYVESLDQGESATIEFGISASGAAMTKNYPVSLDFQYEEPDGDTPVSDTYRLPVSVTNSGGGSSPLTAIIGVALVAALAIGGYFRFR
;
A
#
# COMPACT_ATOMS: atom_id res chain seq x y z
N MET A 1 -71.91 -38.25 43.77
CA MET A 1 -72.29 -38.12 45.23
C MET A 1 -70.98 -37.95 46.00
N LYS A 2 -70.82 -36.80 46.66
CA LYS A 2 -69.76 -36.59 47.68
C LYS A 2 -69.87 -37.55 48.81
N PRO A 3 -68.80 -37.87 49.57
CA PRO A 3 -68.37 -37.04 50.69
C PRO A 3 -66.82 -36.93 50.82
N ARG A 4 -66.33 -35.75 51.08
CA ARG A 4 -66.02 -35.07 52.36
C ARG A 4 -65.02 -35.78 53.31
N THR A 5 -63.86 -35.09 53.39
CA THR A 5 -63.07 -34.64 54.55
C THR A 5 -62.40 -35.65 55.47
N LEU A 6 -61.08 -35.38 55.66
CA LEU A 6 -60.65 -35.11 57.05
C LEU A 6 -59.30 -34.33 57.06
N LEU A 7 -59.41 -33.08 57.42
CA LEU A 7 -58.38 -32.17 57.87
C LEU A 7 -57.83 -32.67 59.22
N THR A 8 -56.53 -32.91 59.32
CA THR A 8 -55.90 -33.09 60.64
C THR A 8 -54.96 -31.90 60.87
N LEU A 9 -55.47 -30.98 61.68
CA LEU A 9 -54.80 -29.84 62.27
C LEU A 9 -53.85 -30.33 63.36
N ALA A 10 -52.53 -30.18 63.22
CA ALA A 10 -51.63 -30.32 64.37
C ALA A 10 -51.26 -28.88 64.83
N VAL A 11 -51.91 -28.50 65.97
CA VAL A 11 -51.56 -27.30 66.74
C VAL A 11 -50.32 -27.62 67.56
N VAL A 12 -49.18 -26.99 67.22
CA VAL A 12 -48.00 -26.92 68.10
C VAL A 12 -48.04 -25.58 68.84
N ALA A 13 -48.10 -25.69 70.21
CA ALA A 13 -48.22 -24.59 71.12
C ALA A 13 -47.00 -23.65 71.10
N LEU A 14 -47.31 -22.39 71.00
CA LEU A 14 -46.40 -21.28 71.16
C LEU A 14 -45.94 -21.10 72.59
N LEU A 15 -44.72 -21.39 72.95
CA LEU A 15 -44.07 -20.94 74.19
C LEU A 15 -43.30 -19.65 73.92
N MET A 16 -43.89 -18.57 74.38
CA MET A 16 -43.18 -17.27 74.45
C MET A 16 -42.14 -17.36 75.56
N ALA A 17 -40.89 -17.38 75.17
CA ALA A 17 -39.76 -16.97 75.99
C ALA A 17 -39.16 -15.70 75.38
N SER A 18 -39.33 -14.60 76.07
CA SER A 18 -38.64 -13.35 75.80
C SER A 18 -37.16 -13.51 76.10
N GLY A 19 -36.41 -13.94 75.11
CA GLY A 19 -34.96 -13.94 75.11
C GLY A 19 -34.49 -12.95 74.04
N THR A 20 -33.51 -12.16 74.36
CA THR A 20 -32.80 -11.25 73.50
C THR A 20 -32.68 -11.78 72.05
N ALA A 21 -33.08 -11.03 71.05
CA ALA A 21 -33.00 -11.40 69.64
C ALA A 21 -31.52 -11.70 69.32
N ILE A 22 -31.18 -12.98 69.35
CA ILE A 22 -29.91 -13.48 68.90
C ILE A 22 -30.01 -13.44 67.36
N GLY A 23 -29.34 -12.53 66.73
CA GLY A 23 -29.32 -12.42 65.23
C GLY A 23 -28.88 -13.78 64.67
N ALA A 24 -29.70 -14.35 63.87
CA ALA A 24 -29.36 -15.56 63.11
C ALA A 24 -29.77 -15.36 61.63
N VAL A 25 -29.03 -15.96 60.73
CA VAL A 25 -29.45 -16.12 59.34
C VAL A 25 -30.08 -17.50 59.21
N THR A 26 -31.31 -17.52 58.78
CA THR A 26 -32.04 -18.77 58.45
C THR A 26 -32.58 -18.71 57.04
N GLY A 27 -32.66 -19.82 56.40
CA GLY A 27 -33.20 -19.96 55.07
C GLY A 27 -33.14 -21.40 54.58
N SER A 28 -33.63 -21.63 53.43
CA SER A 28 -33.63 -22.98 52.84
C SER A 28 -33.55 -22.87 51.31
N PRO A 29 -32.85 -23.79 50.67
CA PRO A 29 -33.01 -24.00 49.21
C PRO A 29 -34.46 -24.46 48.97
N ASP A 30 -35.00 -24.07 47.86
CA ASP A 30 -36.26 -24.57 47.33
C ASP A 30 -36.09 -24.89 45.85
N PHE A 31 -36.47 -26.08 45.42
CA PHE A 31 -36.28 -26.55 44.07
C PHE A 31 -37.61 -26.62 43.33
N ASP A 32 -37.59 -26.00 42.15
CA ASP A 32 -38.55 -26.26 41.11
C ASP A 32 -37.85 -27.05 39.98
N ALA A 33 -38.62 -27.83 39.26
CA ALA A 33 -38.12 -28.58 38.11
C ALA A 33 -39.13 -28.49 36.96
N THR A 34 -38.60 -28.52 35.75
CA THR A 34 -39.38 -28.60 34.51
C THR A 34 -38.69 -29.56 33.56
N PHE A 35 -39.44 -30.23 32.70
CA PHE A 35 -38.86 -30.87 31.53
C PHE A 35 -38.51 -29.80 30.49
N VAL A 36 -37.45 -30.03 29.71
CA VAL A 36 -37.13 -29.21 28.51
C VAL A 36 -38.14 -29.57 27.42
N ASP A 37 -38.36 -30.85 27.23
CA ASP A 37 -39.41 -31.44 26.43
C ASP A 37 -40.16 -32.47 27.27
N ASN A 38 -41.49 -32.45 27.27
CA ASN A 38 -42.32 -33.31 28.05
C ASN A 38 -43.16 -34.26 27.18
N THR A 39 -42.95 -34.30 25.88
CA THR A 39 -43.67 -35.17 24.94
C THR A 39 -42.78 -36.32 24.50
N VAL A 40 -43.30 -37.52 24.57
CA VAL A 40 -42.61 -38.75 24.13
C VAL A 40 -43.59 -39.63 23.38
N THR A 41 -43.10 -40.53 22.55
CA THR A 41 -43.92 -41.46 21.76
C THR A 41 -43.80 -42.88 22.28
N PRO A 42 -44.83 -43.75 22.10
CA PRO A 42 -44.76 -45.15 22.45
C PRO A 42 -43.59 -45.87 21.75
N GLY A 43 -42.87 -46.73 22.48
CA GLY A 43 -41.72 -47.47 21.95
C GLY A 43 -40.41 -46.70 21.84
N GLU A 44 -40.41 -45.42 22.18
CA GLU A 44 -39.24 -44.57 22.07
C GLU A 44 -38.24 -44.82 23.21
N GLU A 45 -36.94 -44.90 22.83
CA GLU A 45 -35.83 -44.77 23.77
C GLU A 45 -35.27 -43.38 23.64
N THR A 46 -35.47 -42.52 24.63
CA THR A 46 -35.10 -41.11 24.57
C THR A 46 -34.52 -40.59 25.88
N THR A 47 -34.12 -39.33 25.91
CA THR A 47 -33.59 -38.69 27.11
C THR A 47 -34.50 -37.57 27.57
N LEU A 48 -35.01 -37.67 28.82
CA LEU A 48 -35.73 -36.59 29.49
C LEU A 48 -34.72 -35.60 30.12
N ASP A 49 -34.72 -34.40 29.65
CA ASP A 49 -33.92 -33.33 30.22
C ASP A 49 -34.73 -32.57 31.28
N VAL A 50 -34.31 -32.72 32.52
CA VAL A 50 -34.90 -32.04 33.70
C VAL A 50 -34.07 -30.77 33.98
N VAL A 51 -34.69 -29.62 33.91
CA VAL A 51 -34.08 -28.35 34.36
C VAL A 51 -34.48 -28.14 35.84
N LEU A 52 -33.48 -28.22 36.70
CA LEU A 52 -33.65 -27.97 38.14
C LEU A 52 -33.28 -26.51 38.45
N VAL A 53 -34.17 -25.81 39.14
CA VAL A 53 -33.96 -24.41 39.56
C VAL A 53 -34.00 -24.34 41.07
N ASN A 54 -32.99 -23.77 41.69
CA ASN A 54 -33.01 -23.47 43.10
C ASN A 54 -33.55 -22.04 43.33
N SER A 55 -34.78 -21.94 43.83
CA SER A 55 -35.48 -20.70 44.19
C SER A 55 -35.46 -20.44 45.71
N GLY A 56 -34.44 -20.95 46.41
CA GLY A 56 -34.27 -20.83 47.82
C GLY A 56 -34.41 -19.42 48.38
N THR A 57 -34.91 -19.30 49.60
CA THR A 57 -35.14 -18.00 50.23
C THR A 57 -34.50 -17.91 51.61
N VAL A 58 -34.13 -16.69 51.96
CA VAL A 58 -33.73 -16.35 53.34
C VAL A 58 -34.98 -16.01 54.18
N ASP A 59 -35.23 -16.79 55.18
CA ASP A 59 -36.43 -16.60 56.07
C ASP A 59 -36.18 -15.48 57.08
N SER A 60 -34.98 -15.40 57.61
CA SER A 60 -34.58 -14.40 58.60
C SER A 60 -33.10 -14.08 58.50
N GLY A 61 -32.79 -12.84 58.71
CA GLY A 61 -31.37 -12.38 58.73
C GLY A 61 -31.18 -10.96 58.18
N PRO A 62 -30.10 -10.27 58.55
CA PRO A 62 -29.83 -8.95 58.06
C PRO A 62 -29.36 -9.00 56.60
N THR A 63 -29.93 -8.17 55.75
CA THR A 63 -29.59 -8.04 54.30
C THR A 63 -28.12 -7.67 54.01
N SER A 64 -27.37 -7.29 55.05
CA SER A 64 -25.93 -6.94 54.93
C SER A 64 -24.98 -8.15 54.93
N GLN A 65 -25.47 -9.39 55.11
CA GLN A 65 -24.65 -10.60 55.20
C GLN A 65 -24.83 -11.55 53.99
N ALA A 66 -24.58 -11.01 52.80
CA ALA A 66 -24.79 -11.74 51.53
C ALA A 66 -24.13 -13.15 51.52
N VAL A 67 -22.94 -13.31 52.10
CA VAL A 67 -22.23 -14.63 52.12
C VAL A 67 -22.99 -15.66 52.94
N ARG A 68 -23.54 -15.30 54.13
CA ARG A 68 -24.32 -16.22 54.98
C ARG A 68 -25.70 -16.47 54.37
N SER A 69 -26.27 -15.48 53.74
CA SER A 69 -27.53 -15.62 53.00
C SER A 69 -27.39 -16.63 51.87
N SER A 70 -26.30 -16.53 51.11
CA SER A 70 -26.01 -17.49 50.01
C SER A 70 -25.70 -18.90 50.54
N GLU A 71 -25.15 -19.03 51.77
CA GLU A 71 -24.85 -20.34 52.38
C GLU A 71 -26.14 -21.08 52.81
N VAL A 72 -27.13 -20.36 53.33
CA VAL A 72 -28.42 -20.97 53.74
C VAL A 72 -29.35 -21.27 52.56
N THR A 73 -29.18 -20.59 51.43
CA THR A 73 -29.96 -20.83 50.20
C THR A 73 -29.28 -21.77 49.21
N THR A 74 -28.01 -22.19 49.50
CA THR A 74 -27.28 -23.12 48.64
C THR A 74 -27.51 -24.57 49.06
N ALA A 75 -28.01 -25.39 48.15
CA ALA A 75 -28.07 -26.83 48.31
C ALA A 75 -26.70 -27.46 48.04
N ARG A 76 -26.29 -28.42 48.85
CA ARG A 76 -25.03 -29.15 48.74
C ARG A 76 -25.27 -30.63 48.61
N GLY A 77 -24.37 -31.35 47.99
CA GLY A 77 -24.50 -32.79 47.80
C GLY A 77 -25.82 -33.17 47.09
N THR A 78 -26.34 -32.23 46.27
CA THR A 78 -27.63 -32.42 45.60
C THR A 78 -27.55 -33.62 44.68
N THR A 79 -28.54 -34.48 44.81
CA THR A 79 -28.74 -35.60 43.90
C THR A 79 -30.19 -35.59 43.41
N VAL A 80 -30.38 -35.97 42.16
CA VAL A 80 -31.69 -36.01 41.50
C VAL A 80 -31.97 -37.42 41.02
N LYS A 81 -33.19 -37.88 41.19
CA LYS A 81 -33.71 -39.15 40.68
C LYS A 81 -35.08 -38.91 40.06
N VAL A 82 -35.29 -39.40 38.87
CA VAL A 82 -36.55 -39.48 38.18
C VAL A 82 -37.13 -40.91 38.47
N ASN A 83 -38.36 -41.00 38.81
CA ASN A 83 -39.11 -42.28 38.92
C ASN A 83 -40.17 -42.30 37.81
N ASP A 84 -40.59 -43.49 37.44
CA ASP A 84 -41.61 -43.76 36.43
C ASP A 84 -43.00 -43.21 36.78
N GLY A 85 -43.31 -43.07 38.12
CA GLY A 85 -44.61 -42.54 38.54
C GLY A 85 -45.74 -43.43 38.12
N ASP A 86 -46.71 -42.88 37.40
CA ASP A 86 -47.80 -43.57 36.74
C ASP A 86 -47.65 -43.61 35.21
N ALA A 87 -46.54 -43.07 34.71
CA ALA A 87 -46.24 -43.10 33.31
C ALA A 87 -45.78 -44.50 32.85
N PRO A 88 -46.17 -44.97 31.67
CA PRO A 88 -45.71 -46.22 31.09
C PRO A 88 -44.31 -46.05 30.49
N ILE A 89 -43.36 -45.74 31.36
CA ILE A 89 -41.97 -45.55 31.03
C ILE A 89 -41.05 -46.34 31.94
N THR A 90 -39.87 -46.67 31.50
CA THR A 90 -38.80 -47.23 32.31
C THR A 90 -37.64 -46.24 32.36
N VAL A 91 -37.33 -45.65 33.51
CA VAL A 91 -36.18 -44.78 33.72
C VAL A 91 -34.96 -45.64 33.93
N THR A 92 -34.03 -45.61 32.92
CA THR A 92 -32.78 -46.42 32.90
C THR A 92 -31.63 -45.70 33.62
N THR A 93 -31.66 -44.38 33.64
CA THR A 93 -30.67 -43.57 34.36
C THR A 93 -30.90 -43.62 35.86
N SER A 94 -29.90 -44.02 36.60
CA SER A 94 -29.91 -44.02 38.06
C SER A 94 -29.79 -42.60 38.63
N LYS A 95 -29.87 -42.51 39.98
CA LYS A 95 -29.70 -41.24 40.70
C LYS A 95 -28.48 -40.46 40.25
N GLN A 96 -28.65 -39.23 39.80
CA GLN A 96 -27.60 -38.33 39.29
C GLN A 96 -27.10 -37.38 40.39
N ALA A 97 -25.80 -37.19 40.48
CA ALA A 97 -25.17 -36.26 41.42
C ALA A 97 -24.92 -34.90 40.75
N VAL A 98 -25.61 -33.88 41.23
CA VAL A 98 -25.53 -32.51 40.73
C VAL A 98 -24.49 -31.69 41.50
N GLY A 99 -24.28 -32.03 42.76
CA GLY A 99 -23.31 -31.34 43.62
C GLY A 99 -23.87 -30.12 44.31
N SER A 100 -23.29 -28.95 44.19
CA SER A 100 -23.73 -27.74 44.86
C SER A 100 -24.52 -26.84 43.90
N VAL A 101 -25.75 -26.50 44.29
CA VAL A 101 -26.66 -25.65 43.50
C VAL A 101 -27.02 -24.40 44.31
N PRO A 102 -26.37 -23.26 44.05
CA PRO A 102 -26.71 -21.99 44.67
C PRO A 102 -28.10 -21.47 44.23
N GLU A 103 -28.65 -20.56 45.01
CA GLU A 103 -29.87 -19.83 44.65
C GLU A 103 -29.76 -19.16 43.27
N GLY A 104 -30.82 -19.21 42.47
CA GLY A 104 -30.90 -18.64 41.12
C GLY A 104 -30.10 -19.39 40.07
N LYS A 105 -29.50 -20.54 40.41
CA LYS A 105 -28.81 -21.38 39.42
C LYS A 105 -29.78 -22.40 38.85
N THR A 106 -29.66 -22.55 37.51
CA THR A 106 -30.35 -23.54 36.71
C THR A 106 -29.37 -24.66 36.40
N GLN A 107 -29.81 -25.90 36.55
CA GLN A 107 -28.96 -27.06 36.28
C GLN A 107 -29.72 -28.05 35.42
N PRO A 108 -29.37 -28.26 34.17
CA PRO A 108 -29.92 -29.32 33.33
C PRO A 108 -29.33 -30.67 33.73
N ILE A 109 -30.16 -31.69 33.71
CA ILE A 109 -29.84 -33.07 34.11
C ILE A 109 -30.60 -34.01 33.19
N SER A 110 -29.88 -34.88 32.49
CA SER A 110 -30.45 -35.81 31.53
C SER A 110 -30.73 -37.18 32.16
N PHE A 111 -31.87 -37.77 31.83
CA PHE A 111 -32.31 -39.11 32.28
C PHE A 111 -32.75 -39.90 31.04
N ASP A 112 -32.07 -41.02 30.78
CA ASP A 112 -32.45 -41.93 29.71
C ASP A 112 -33.70 -42.70 30.15
N ILE A 113 -34.70 -42.74 29.29
CA ILE A 113 -35.94 -43.44 29.45
C ILE A 113 -36.26 -44.35 28.27
N SER A 114 -37.04 -45.34 28.48
CA SER A 114 -37.70 -46.16 27.44
C SER A 114 -39.20 -46.11 27.69
N VAL A 115 -39.95 -45.71 26.70
CA VAL A 115 -41.43 -45.72 26.72
C VAL A 115 -41.91 -47.11 26.32
N ASP A 116 -42.93 -47.64 27.01
CA ASP A 116 -43.46 -48.95 26.66
C ASP A 116 -44.08 -48.93 25.26
N ASP A 117 -43.86 -49.97 24.46
CA ASP A 117 -44.35 -50.07 23.07
C ASP A 117 -45.87 -49.94 22.95
N ASP A 118 -46.63 -50.34 24.04
CA ASP A 118 -48.10 -50.29 24.15
C ASP A 118 -48.56 -49.13 25.05
N ALA A 119 -47.76 -48.16 25.30
CA ALA A 119 -48.11 -46.97 26.06
C ALA A 119 -49.32 -46.27 25.45
N SER A 120 -50.31 -45.97 26.24
CA SER A 120 -51.50 -45.24 25.77
C SER A 120 -51.23 -43.75 25.78
N PRO A 121 -51.61 -43.01 24.73
CA PRO A 121 -51.48 -41.54 24.68
C PRO A 121 -52.16 -40.88 25.85
N GLY A 122 -51.59 -39.82 26.40
CA GLY A 122 -52.14 -39.04 27.48
C GLY A 122 -51.10 -38.41 28.41
N ASP A 123 -51.60 -37.62 29.36
CA ASP A 123 -50.76 -36.93 30.33
C ASP A 123 -50.47 -37.83 31.51
N TYR A 124 -49.28 -38.05 31.88
CA TYR A 124 -48.77 -38.85 32.96
C TYR A 124 -47.97 -38.02 33.95
N THR A 125 -47.97 -38.44 35.21
CA THR A 125 -47.23 -37.75 36.26
C THR A 125 -45.92 -38.47 36.58
N VAL A 126 -44.79 -37.80 36.34
CA VAL A 126 -43.46 -38.32 36.59
C VAL A 126 -42.86 -37.61 37.81
N PRO A 127 -42.53 -38.28 38.87
CA PRO A 127 -41.98 -37.67 40.07
C PRO A 127 -40.48 -37.55 39.99
N VAL A 128 -40.00 -36.33 40.15
CA VAL A 128 -38.58 -35.97 40.30
C VAL A 128 -38.28 -35.81 41.79
N ILE A 129 -37.32 -36.57 42.29
CA ILE A 129 -36.90 -36.57 43.69
C ILE A 129 -35.56 -35.91 43.82
N VAL A 130 -35.48 -34.76 44.50
CA VAL A 130 -34.31 -34.01 44.80
C VAL A 130 -33.92 -34.19 46.27
N GLU A 131 -32.75 -34.76 46.53
CA GLU A 131 -32.20 -34.90 47.89
C GLU A 131 -30.94 -34.02 47.98
N TYR A 132 -30.90 -33.23 49.07
CA TYR A 132 -29.83 -32.29 49.28
C TYR A 132 -29.60 -31.99 50.75
N GLU A 133 -28.40 -31.48 51.05
CA GLU A 133 -28.00 -30.96 52.34
C GLU A 133 -27.90 -29.46 52.30
N TYR A 134 -28.25 -28.76 53.34
CA TYR A 134 -28.08 -27.32 53.42
C TYR A 134 -27.90 -26.85 54.85
N THR A 135 -27.40 -25.64 55.02
CA THR A 135 -27.27 -25.01 56.32
C THR A 135 -28.59 -24.26 56.64
N SER A 136 -29.41 -24.77 57.54
CA SER A 136 -30.73 -24.18 57.89
C SER A 136 -30.61 -22.97 58.81
N TYR A 137 -29.53 -22.91 59.58
CA TYR A 137 -29.32 -21.88 60.60
C TYR A 137 -27.83 -21.54 60.71
N ILE A 138 -27.52 -20.23 60.77
CA ILE A 138 -26.19 -19.73 61.08
C ILE A 138 -26.28 -18.69 62.18
N SER A 139 -25.69 -18.97 63.33
CA SER A 139 -25.61 -18.04 64.45
C SER A 139 -24.70 -16.83 64.08
N GLU A 140 -25.16 -15.63 64.37
CA GLU A 140 -24.38 -14.41 64.17
C GLU A 140 -23.23 -14.24 65.17
N ASN A 141 -23.38 -14.81 66.38
CA ASN A 141 -22.45 -14.60 67.47
C ASN A 141 -21.23 -15.48 67.43
N ASP A 142 -21.36 -16.76 67.10
CA ASP A 142 -20.29 -17.74 67.14
C ASP A 142 -20.07 -18.45 65.79
N GLY A 143 -20.96 -18.18 64.81
CA GLY A 143 -20.89 -18.83 63.52
C GLY A 143 -21.31 -20.31 63.55
N ALA A 144 -21.96 -20.80 64.61
CA ALA A 144 -22.46 -22.14 64.64
C ALA A 144 -23.48 -22.40 63.54
N ARG A 145 -23.44 -23.58 62.96
CA ARG A 145 -24.29 -24.01 61.85
C ARG A 145 -25.08 -25.24 62.20
N ASP A 146 -26.31 -25.25 61.77
CA ASP A 146 -27.11 -26.46 61.77
C ASP A 146 -27.29 -26.93 60.34
N GLU A 147 -26.90 -28.16 60.07
CA GLU A 147 -26.99 -28.80 58.74
C GLU A 147 -28.25 -29.69 58.74
N GLU A 148 -28.98 -29.62 57.62
CA GLU A 148 -30.22 -30.38 57.44
C GLU A 148 -30.17 -31.10 56.10
N THR A 149 -30.63 -32.33 56.04
CA THR A 149 -30.82 -33.10 54.81
C THR A 149 -32.31 -33.13 54.50
N THR A 150 -32.69 -32.76 53.32
CA THR A 150 -34.07 -32.70 52.87
C THR A 150 -34.27 -33.44 51.56
N THR A 151 -35.42 -34.01 51.38
CA THR A 151 -35.85 -34.60 50.11
C THR A 151 -37.12 -33.88 49.65
N LYS A 152 -37.05 -33.31 48.46
CA LYS A 152 -38.20 -32.68 47.79
C LYS A 152 -38.64 -33.58 46.63
N ARG A 153 -39.96 -33.81 46.56
CA ARG A 153 -40.61 -34.47 45.43
C ARG A 153 -41.34 -33.42 44.63
N ILE A 154 -41.01 -33.37 43.31
CA ILE A 154 -41.64 -32.49 42.35
C ILE A 154 -42.37 -33.40 41.37
N GLU A 155 -43.57 -33.11 41.02
CA GLU A 155 -44.37 -33.87 40.07
C GLU A 155 -44.40 -33.10 38.78
N LEU A 156 -43.87 -33.70 37.69
CA LEU A 156 -43.85 -33.13 36.34
C LEU A 156 -44.84 -33.91 35.46
N GLU A 157 -45.44 -33.25 34.50
CA GLU A 157 -46.35 -33.84 33.53
C GLU A 157 -45.48 -34.28 32.28
N LEU A 158 -45.67 -35.54 31.90
CA LEU A 158 -45.14 -36.17 30.71
C LEU A 158 -46.34 -36.55 29.84
N GLU A 159 -46.32 -36.07 28.59
CA GLU A 159 -47.32 -36.36 27.58
C GLU A 159 -46.79 -37.47 26.68
N ILE A 160 -47.60 -38.56 26.55
CA ILE A 160 -47.33 -39.60 25.57
C ILE A 160 -48.26 -39.36 24.40
N ASP A 161 -47.66 -39.16 23.23
CA ASP A 161 -48.35 -38.89 21.98
C ASP A 161 -47.97 -39.97 20.96
N ASP A 162 -48.91 -40.49 20.21
CA ASP A 162 -48.73 -41.44 19.11
C ASP A 162 -48.64 -40.77 17.76
N ASP A 163 -48.72 -39.43 17.73
CA ASP A 163 -48.61 -38.63 16.54
C ASP A 163 -47.20 -38.68 15.92
N ALA A 164 -47.06 -38.03 14.79
CA ALA A 164 -45.76 -37.78 14.21
C ALA A 164 -44.86 -37.02 15.18
N ALA A 165 -43.68 -37.52 15.39
CA ALA A 165 -42.62 -36.90 16.22
C ALA A 165 -41.42 -36.62 15.33
N PHE A 166 -40.61 -35.62 15.65
CA PHE A 166 -39.53 -35.19 14.77
C PHE A 166 -38.23 -34.98 15.52
N ASP A 167 -37.18 -35.63 15.02
CA ASP A 167 -35.83 -35.48 15.55
C ASP A 167 -34.86 -34.93 14.49
N VAL A 168 -33.95 -34.07 14.93
CA VAL A 168 -32.86 -33.60 14.09
C VAL A 168 -31.74 -34.63 14.07
N VAL A 169 -31.52 -35.24 12.90
CA VAL A 169 -30.52 -36.31 12.68
C VAL A 169 -29.16 -35.75 12.33
N ASP A 170 -29.10 -34.67 11.52
CA ASP A 170 -27.86 -34.11 11.06
C ASP A 170 -28.02 -32.63 10.71
N VAL A 171 -26.93 -31.86 10.90
CA VAL A 171 -26.84 -30.44 10.53
C VAL A 171 -25.53 -30.20 9.82
N ASP A 172 -25.61 -29.92 8.51
CA ASP A 172 -24.47 -29.51 7.68
C ASP A 172 -24.55 -28.00 7.44
N SER A 173 -23.54 -27.27 7.92
CA SER A 173 -23.52 -25.81 7.88
C SER A 173 -22.53 -25.28 6.85
N GLY A 174 -23.06 -24.67 5.77
CA GLY A 174 -22.32 -23.81 4.85
C GLY A 174 -22.32 -22.32 5.24
N ALA A 175 -22.88 -21.95 6.42
CA ALA A 175 -22.84 -20.56 6.89
C ALA A 175 -21.42 -20.10 7.19
N ARG A 176 -21.11 -18.84 6.89
CA ARG A 176 -19.81 -18.21 7.14
C ARG A 176 -20.03 -16.83 7.71
N VAL A 177 -19.09 -16.39 8.56
CA VAL A 177 -19.06 -15.01 9.08
C VAL A 177 -18.98 -14.03 7.92
N ASP A 178 -19.72 -12.96 8.01
CA ASP A 178 -19.87 -11.89 7.01
C ASP A 178 -20.38 -12.39 5.64
N SER A 179 -21.18 -13.47 5.65
CA SER A 179 -21.69 -14.07 4.41
C SER A 179 -23.02 -14.78 4.65
N VAL A 180 -23.65 -15.20 3.55
CA VAL A 180 -24.86 -16.03 3.57
C VAL A 180 -24.49 -17.40 3.01
N GLY A 181 -24.74 -18.46 3.78
CA GLY A 181 -24.52 -19.83 3.35
C GLY A 181 -25.79 -20.69 3.41
N THR A 182 -25.71 -21.89 2.86
CA THR A 182 -26.79 -22.86 2.94
C THR A 182 -26.54 -23.79 4.13
N VAL A 183 -27.49 -23.87 5.03
CA VAL A 183 -27.53 -24.87 6.10
C VAL A 183 -28.52 -25.95 5.71
N ALA A 184 -28.07 -27.20 5.72
CA ALA A 184 -28.89 -28.36 5.49
C ALA A 184 -29.19 -29.05 6.83
N VAL A 185 -30.45 -29.10 7.22
CA VAL A 185 -30.93 -29.77 8.44
C VAL A 185 -31.67 -31.03 8.01
N THR A 186 -31.20 -32.19 8.45
CA THR A 186 -31.87 -33.46 8.20
C THR A 186 -32.70 -33.82 9.43
N VAL A 187 -33.98 -33.95 9.22
CA VAL A 187 -34.96 -34.25 10.25
C VAL A 187 -35.66 -35.56 9.88
N GLU A 188 -35.95 -36.41 10.86
CA GLU A 188 -36.65 -37.67 10.74
C GLU A 188 -38.00 -37.58 11.45
N ASN A 189 -39.04 -38.09 10.83
CA ASN A 189 -40.27 -38.38 11.54
C ASN A 189 -40.08 -39.68 12.34
N THR A 190 -39.79 -39.56 13.63
CA THR A 190 -39.57 -40.66 14.57
C THR A 190 -40.86 -41.18 15.18
N GLY A 191 -42.01 -40.53 14.90
CA GLY A 191 -43.32 -41.00 15.30
C GLY A 191 -43.83 -42.12 14.42
N ASP A 192 -44.90 -42.76 14.87
CA ASP A 192 -45.49 -43.90 14.22
C ASP A 192 -46.52 -43.54 13.12
N GLU A 193 -46.90 -42.26 13.06
CA GLU A 193 -47.87 -41.76 12.08
C GLU A 193 -47.27 -40.78 11.08
N PRO A 194 -47.84 -40.69 9.87
CA PRO A 194 -47.42 -39.68 8.90
C PRO A 194 -47.94 -38.28 9.27
N ALA A 195 -47.08 -37.27 9.14
CA ALA A 195 -47.48 -35.88 9.22
C ALA A 195 -47.91 -35.35 7.84
N ARG A 196 -48.99 -34.58 7.78
CA ARG A 196 -49.50 -33.97 6.55
C ARG A 196 -49.36 -32.45 6.65
N GLU A 197 -49.24 -31.80 5.49
CA GLU A 197 -49.08 -30.33 5.38
C GLU A 197 -48.06 -29.76 6.39
N ALA A 198 -46.97 -30.50 6.61
CA ALA A 198 -45.96 -30.13 7.57
C ALA A 198 -45.20 -28.85 7.16
N SER A 199 -45.03 -27.96 8.11
CA SER A 199 -44.29 -26.73 7.98
C SER A 199 -43.14 -26.70 8.99
N VAL A 200 -41.92 -26.88 8.53
CA VAL A 200 -40.73 -26.89 9.37
C VAL A 200 -40.14 -25.50 9.42
N THR A 201 -40.14 -24.86 10.57
CA THR A 201 -39.64 -23.52 10.81
C THR A 201 -38.32 -23.60 11.56
N LEU A 202 -37.28 -23.01 10.97
CA LEU A 202 -36.00 -22.81 11.63
C LEU A 202 -35.92 -21.34 12.07
N GLU A 203 -35.65 -21.09 13.32
CA GLU A 203 -35.55 -19.76 13.92
C GLU A 203 -34.20 -19.57 14.61
N SER A 204 -33.56 -18.42 14.34
CA SER A 204 -32.34 -18.02 15.05
C SER A 204 -32.70 -17.33 16.36
N THR A 205 -32.07 -17.77 17.46
CA THR A 205 -32.21 -17.11 18.77
C THR A 205 -31.21 -15.97 18.97
N ASN A 206 -30.32 -15.75 18.01
CA ASN A 206 -29.29 -14.74 18.12
C ASN A 206 -29.37 -13.72 16.93
N PRO A 207 -29.36 -12.42 17.20
CA PRO A 207 -29.50 -11.39 16.18
C PRO A 207 -28.30 -11.32 15.18
N GLU A 208 -27.17 -11.93 15.52
CA GLU A 208 -25.99 -11.99 14.62
C GLU A 208 -26.19 -12.97 13.47
N LEU A 209 -27.16 -13.90 13.58
CA LEU A 209 -27.50 -14.85 12.54
C LEU A 209 -28.98 -14.69 12.11
N THR A 210 -29.18 -14.72 10.80
CA THR A 210 -30.51 -14.62 10.19
C THR A 210 -30.84 -15.89 9.40
N VAL A 211 -32.11 -16.20 9.23
CA VAL A 211 -32.60 -17.29 8.39
C VAL A 211 -33.39 -16.70 7.22
N GLY A 212 -32.79 -16.70 6.03
CA GLY A 212 -33.32 -15.95 4.91
C GLY A 212 -33.09 -14.45 5.07
N SER A 213 -34.17 -13.67 4.99
CA SER A 213 -34.14 -12.21 5.18
C SER A 213 -34.59 -11.78 6.57
N ASP A 214 -34.92 -12.75 7.46
CA ASP A 214 -35.50 -12.52 8.78
C ASP A 214 -34.79 -13.40 9.81
N THR A 215 -35.34 -13.50 11.04
CA THR A 215 -34.85 -14.42 12.08
C THR A 215 -35.31 -15.85 11.85
N SER A 216 -36.36 -16.10 11.06
CA SER A 216 -36.93 -17.43 10.81
C SER A 216 -37.32 -17.65 9.35
N SER A 217 -37.38 -18.93 8.95
CA SER A 217 -37.86 -19.35 7.63
C SER A 217 -38.45 -20.72 7.70
N SER A 218 -39.54 -20.95 6.96
CA SER A 218 -40.27 -22.22 6.96
C SER A 218 -40.07 -22.98 5.65
N ARG A 219 -40.17 -24.32 5.72
CA ARG A 219 -40.18 -25.24 4.59
C ARG A 219 -41.41 -26.13 4.67
N PHE A 220 -42.10 -26.23 3.55
CA PHE A 220 -43.34 -27.03 3.49
C PHE A 220 -43.06 -28.42 2.94
N ILE A 221 -43.70 -29.43 3.55
CA ILE A 221 -43.68 -30.82 3.16
C ILE A 221 -45.12 -31.31 3.12
N ASP A 222 -45.61 -31.80 1.98
CA ASP A 222 -46.98 -32.21 1.76
C ASP A 222 -47.36 -33.41 2.62
N THR A 223 -46.52 -34.44 2.60
CA THR A 223 -46.66 -35.64 3.44
C THR A 223 -45.29 -36.12 3.85
N TRP A 224 -45.19 -36.44 5.15
CA TRP A 224 -43.97 -36.94 5.77
C TRP A 224 -44.25 -38.25 6.48
N GLU A 225 -43.89 -39.38 5.82
CA GLU A 225 -44.16 -40.73 6.33
C GLU A 225 -43.37 -41.02 7.61
N ALA A 226 -43.91 -41.92 8.43
CA ALA A 226 -43.21 -42.43 9.61
C ALA A 226 -41.86 -43.07 9.21
N GLY A 227 -40.80 -42.75 9.96
CA GLY A 227 -39.43 -43.19 9.71
C GLY A 227 -38.76 -42.54 8.52
N GLU A 228 -39.40 -41.56 7.87
CA GLU A 228 -38.81 -40.90 6.71
C GLU A 228 -37.89 -39.73 7.12
N GLN A 229 -36.69 -39.67 6.54
CA GLN A 229 -35.78 -38.55 6.70
C GLN A 229 -35.92 -37.53 5.57
N ARG A 230 -35.94 -36.25 5.89
CA ARG A 230 -35.97 -35.13 4.97
C ARG A 230 -34.85 -34.16 5.26
N THR A 231 -34.09 -33.80 4.24
CA THR A 231 -33.08 -32.76 4.35
C THR A 231 -33.62 -31.41 3.85
N LEU A 232 -33.75 -30.48 4.77
CA LEU A 232 -34.27 -29.14 4.55
C LEU A 232 -33.12 -28.15 4.41
N ARG A 233 -33.20 -27.27 3.42
CA ARG A 233 -32.14 -26.29 3.17
C ARG A 233 -32.62 -24.89 3.50
N TYR A 234 -31.88 -24.22 4.37
CA TYR A 234 -32.14 -22.85 4.79
C TYR A 234 -30.93 -21.98 4.36
N ARG A 235 -31.22 -20.75 3.97
CA ARG A 235 -30.16 -19.75 3.82
C ARG A 235 -29.94 -19.08 5.14
N VAL A 236 -28.75 -19.20 5.69
CA VAL A 236 -28.36 -18.61 6.97
C VAL A 236 -27.31 -17.55 6.71
N GLY A 237 -27.63 -16.31 7.07
CA GLY A 237 -26.69 -15.19 7.05
C GLY A 237 -26.03 -15.04 8.41
N ALA A 238 -24.70 -14.88 8.46
CA ALA A 238 -24.00 -14.49 9.67
C ALA A 238 -23.40 -13.09 9.47
N SER A 239 -23.63 -12.19 10.41
CA SER A 239 -23.08 -10.82 10.35
C SER A 239 -21.57 -10.82 10.52
N GLY A 240 -20.89 -9.71 10.15
CA GLY A 240 -19.46 -9.52 10.38
C GLY A 240 -19.05 -9.51 11.86
N ASP A 241 -19.99 -9.29 12.78
CA ASP A 241 -19.76 -9.36 14.22
C ASP A 241 -19.86 -10.79 14.78
N ALA A 242 -20.42 -11.75 13.99
CA ALA A 242 -20.55 -13.15 14.38
C ALA A 242 -19.17 -13.82 14.51
N ARG A 243 -19.12 -14.87 15.32
CA ARG A 243 -17.91 -15.67 15.54
C ARG A 243 -18.09 -17.09 15.00
N ALA A 244 -16.98 -17.75 14.72
CA ALA A 244 -16.97 -19.15 14.34
C ALA A 244 -17.15 -20.05 15.59
N GLU A 245 -18.32 -19.93 16.26
CA GLU A 245 -18.74 -20.71 17.44
C GLU A 245 -20.18 -21.17 17.27
N PRO A 246 -20.65 -22.17 18.04
CA PRO A 246 -22.02 -22.67 17.92
C PRO A 246 -23.04 -21.62 18.38
N TYR A 247 -24.01 -21.33 17.51
CA TYR A 247 -25.19 -20.52 17.79
C TYR A 247 -26.41 -21.41 17.89
N GLN A 248 -27.27 -21.11 18.83
CA GLN A 248 -28.51 -21.85 19.03
C GLN A 248 -29.57 -21.39 18.03
N PHE A 249 -30.21 -22.38 17.42
CA PHE A 249 -31.40 -22.24 16.59
C PHE A 249 -32.49 -23.15 17.17
N ASP A 250 -33.72 -22.77 16.98
CA ASP A 250 -34.88 -23.54 17.36
C ASP A 250 -35.59 -24.01 16.08
N LEU A 251 -35.90 -25.32 16.02
CA LEU A 251 -36.62 -25.94 14.93
C LEU A 251 -37.97 -26.38 15.46
N GLN A 252 -39.05 -25.96 14.79
CA GLN A 252 -40.41 -26.32 15.11
C GLN A 252 -41.10 -26.90 13.88
N VAL A 253 -41.90 -27.94 14.10
CA VAL A 253 -42.71 -28.57 13.05
C VAL A 253 -44.19 -28.40 13.41
N ASP A 254 -44.92 -27.70 12.54
CA ASP A 254 -46.36 -27.64 12.53
C ASP A 254 -46.90 -28.58 11.48
N PHE A 255 -47.83 -29.46 11.81
CA PHE A 255 -48.38 -30.45 10.87
C PHE A 255 -49.84 -30.76 11.16
N ASP A 256 -50.51 -31.37 10.22
CA ASP A 256 -51.82 -31.95 10.43
C ASP A 256 -51.63 -33.47 10.64
N ASP A 257 -52.23 -34.01 11.72
CA ASP A 257 -52.26 -35.45 12.00
C ASP A 257 -53.10 -36.21 10.98
N THR A 258 -53.25 -37.53 11.18
CA THR A 258 -54.05 -38.38 10.31
C THR A 258 -55.56 -38.08 10.37
N ASP A 259 -56.03 -37.48 11.48
CA ASP A 259 -57.39 -37.00 11.67
C ASP A 259 -57.68 -35.63 11.12
N GLY A 260 -56.63 -34.93 10.63
CA GLY A 260 -56.68 -33.56 10.10
C GLY A 260 -56.70 -32.49 11.18
N VAL A 261 -56.19 -32.78 12.35
CA VAL A 261 -56.03 -31.81 13.45
C VAL A 261 -54.66 -31.19 13.38
N ARG A 262 -54.58 -29.84 13.46
CA ARG A 262 -53.32 -29.11 13.47
C ARG A 262 -52.60 -29.37 14.80
N LYS A 263 -51.38 -29.87 14.68
CA LYS A 263 -50.45 -30.13 15.79
C LYS A 263 -49.17 -29.28 15.59
N SER A 264 -48.44 -29.11 16.70
CA SER A 264 -47.16 -28.35 16.69
C SER A 264 -46.22 -29.03 17.68
N THR A 265 -44.99 -29.29 17.24
CA THR A 265 -43.99 -29.84 18.18
C THR A 265 -43.47 -28.76 19.12
N SER A 266 -42.93 -29.18 20.25
CA SER A 266 -42.04 -28.33 21.02
C SER A 266 -40.83 -27.93 20.17
N ALA A 267 -40.30 -26.75 20.42
CA ALA A 267 -39.10 -26.31 19.66
C ALA A 267 -37.88 -27.18 20.03
N SER A 268 -37.30 -27.83 19.06
CA SER A 268 -36.05 -28.58 19.20
C SER A 268 -34.88 -27.68 18.98
N SER A 269 -33.94 -27.59 19.91
CA SER A 269 -32.78 -26.71 19.82
C SER A 269 -31.62 -27.41 19.12
N LEU A 270 -31.03 -26.75 18.14
CA LEU A 270 -29.85 -27.22 17.39
C LEU A 270 -28.76 -26.16 17.33
N GLY A 271 -27.52 -26.59 17.21
CA GLY A 271 -26.35 -25.70 17.08
C GLY A 271 -25.92 -25.57 15.63
N ILE A 272 -25.81 -24.33 15.14
CA ILE A 272 -25.21 -24.03 13.84
C ILE A 272 -23.94 -23.25 14.07
N THR A 273 -22.80 -23.77 13.54
CA THR A 273 -21.50 -23.10 13.64
C THR A 273 -21.15 -22.50 12.29
N PRO A 274 -21.11 -21.17 12.15
CA PRO A 274 -20.60 -20.57 10.94
C PRO A 274 -19.08 -20.80 10.84
N ALA A 275 -18.61 -21.09 9.66
CA ALA A 275 -17.17 -21.10 9.38
C ALA A 275 -16.58 -19.68 9.49
N ARG A 276 -15.27 -19.58 9.59
CA ARG A 276 -14.58 -18.28 9.61
C ARG A 276 -14.89 -17.49 8.34
N GLU A 277 -14.75 -16.19 8.45
CA GLU A 277 -14.82 -15.26 7.32
C GLU A 277 -13.86 -15.64 6.20
N GLN A 278 -14.25 -15.34 4.97
CA GLN A 278 -13.40 -15.47 3.80
C GLN A 278 -12.52 -14.24 3.69
N THR A 279 -11.22 -14.37 3.99
CA THR A 279 -10.27 -13.27 4.01
C THR A 279 -9.04 -13.56 3.18
N PHE A 280 -8.37 -12.48 2.75
CA PHE A 280 -7.13 -12.54 2.00
C PHE A 280 -6.06 -11.69 2.69
N SER A 281 -4.83 -12.19 2.72
CA SER A 281 -3.71 -11.47 3.33
C SER A 281 -2.59 -11.18 2.34
N VAL A 282 -1.91 -10.07 2.57
CA VAL A 282 -0.73 -9.66 1.79
C VAL A 282 0.48 -10.50 2.23
N ARG A 283 1.16 -11.15 1.29
CA ARG A 283 2.42 -11.87 1.51
C ARG A 283 3.63 -11.09 1.04
N GLY A 284 3.45 -10.22 0.07
CA GLY A 284 4.52 -9.38 -0.45
C GLY A 284 4.01 -8.31 -1.40
N VAL A 285 4.79 -7.25 -1.48
CA VAL A 285 4.62 -6.18 -2.46
C VAL A 285 6.00 -5.90 -3.03
N ASP A 286 6.10 -5.82 -4.34
CA ASP A 286 7.30 -5.48 -5.07
C ASP A 286 6.97 -4.47 -6.17
N SER A 287 7.83 -3.48 -6.39
CA SER A 287 7.58 -2.44 -7.36
C SER A 287 8.89 -1.82 -7.85
N ASP A 288 8.97 -1.57 -9.13
CA ASP A 288 10.05 -0.83 -9.80
C ASP A 288 9.59 0.54 -10.35
N VAL A 289 8.45 1.04 -9.89
CA VAL A 289 7.94 2.38 -10.21
C VAL A 289 8.88 3.45 -9.65
N ALA A 290 9.31 4.41 -10.47
CA ALA A 290 10.06 5.58 -10.02
C ALA A 290 9.26 6.87 -10.13
N VAL A 291 9.71 7.91 -9.42
CA VAL A 291 9.19 9.27 -9.57
C VAL A 291 9.34 9.71 -11.02
N GLY A 292 8.28 10.28 -11.60
CA GLY A 292 8.23 10.71 -12.99
C GLY A 292 8.17 9.57 -14.02
N ASP A 293 8.07 8.31 -13.57
CA ASP A 293 8.14 7.15 -14.47
C ASP A 293 7.06 6.11 -14.17
N SER A 294 6.92 5.18 -15.10
CA SER A 294 6.09 3.98 -14.98
C SER A 294 6.94 2.77 -14.62
N GLY A 295 6.27 1.74 -14.13
CA GLY A 295 6.87 0.47 -13.78
C GLY A 295 5.79 -0.54 -13.44
N THR A 296 6.20 -1.70 -12.96
CA THR A 296 5.32 -2.79 -12.55
C THR A 296 5.09 -2.76 -11.04
N TYR A 297 3.85 -2.89 -10.63
CA TYR A 297 3.46 -3.08 -9.24
C TYR A 297 2.92 -4.49 -9.04
N ASN A 298 3.64 -5.29 -8.25
CA ASN A 298 3.35 -6.69 -7.98
C ASN A 298 2.84 -6.87 -6.56
N VAL A 299 1.65 -7.42 -6.40
CA VAL A 299 1.06 -7.74 -5.11
C VAL A 299 0.83 -9.24 -5.01
N THR A 300 1.40 -9.84 -3.98
CA THR A 300 1.22 -11.26 -3.69
C THR A 300 0.23 -11.41 -2.54
N LEU A 301 -0.93 -11.99 -2.85
CA LEU A 301 -2.03 -12.23 -1.91
C LEU A 301 -2.20 -13.72 -1.65
N HIS A 302 -2.70 -14.05 -0.46
CA HIS A 302 -2.94 -15.42 0.02
C HIS A 302 -4.39 -15.56 0.44
N ASN A 303 -5.06 -16.63 0.03
CA ASN A 303 -6.39 -16.97 0.50
C ASN A 303 -6.30 -17.62 1.89
N ASP A 304 -6.61 -16.88 2.95
CA ASP A 304 -6.67 -17.37 4.34
C ASP A 304 -8.05 -17.92 4.70
N GLY A 305 -9.01 -17.80 3.80
CA GLY A 305 -10.37 -18.24 4.00
C GLY A 305 -10.53 -19.76 4.00
N PRO A 306 -11.70 -20.24 4.48
CA PRO A 306 -11.97 -21.69 4.63
C PRO A 306 -12.39 -22.38 3.34
N VAL A 307 -12.78 -21.64 2.30
CA VAL A 307 -13.37 -22.22 1.06
C VAL A 307 -12.64 -21.76 -0.21
N ALA A 308 -12.75 -22.55 -1.25
CA ALA A 308 -12.38 -22.15 -2.60
C ALA A 308 -13.35 -21.10 -3.12
N VAL A 309 -12.84 -20.01 -3.65
CA VAL A 309 -13.65 -18.96 -4.28
C VAL A 309 -13.52 -19.03 -5.80
N ARG A 310 -14.55 -18.56 -6.50
CA ARG A 310 -14.63 -18.53 -7.99
C ARG A 310 -14.81 -17.12 -8.47
N ASP A 311 -14.52 -16.91 -9.74
CA ASP A 311 -14.61 -15.60 -10.39
C ASP A 311 -13.92 -14.50 -9.57
N ALA A 312 -12.84 -14.87 -8.87
CA ALA A 312 -12.11 -13.93 -8.04
C ALA A 312 -11.49 -12.83 -8.91
N THR A 313 -11.65 -11.59 -8.47
CA THR A 313 -11.09 -10.38 -9.08
C THR A 313 -10.43 -9.54 -8.01
N VAL A 314 -9.20 -9.13 -8.26
CA VAL A 314 -8.49 -8.20 -7.38
C VAL A 314 -8.55 -6.82 -7.98
N SER A 315 -9.10 -5.87 -7.23
CA SER A 315 -9.13 -4.45 -7.57
C SER A 315 -8.13 -3.72 -6.68
N LEU A 316 -7.22 -2.99 -7.29
CA LEU A 316 -6.25 -2.12 -6.61
C LEU A 316 -6.68 -0.67 -6.80
N ARG A 317 -6.58 0.14 -5.74
CA ARG A 317 -6.92 1.55 -5.81
C ARG A 317 -5.90 2.41 -5.09
N SER A 318 -5.39 3.42 -5.78
CA SER A 318 -4.54 4.45 -5.19
C SER A 318 -5.36 5.43 -4.33
N GLN A 319 -4.81 5.77 -3.16
CA GLN A 319 -5.37 6.81 -2.28
C GLN A 319 -4.74 8.19 -2.55
N SER A 320 -3.85 8.30 -3.55
CA SER A 320 -3.15 9.52 -3.91
C SER A 320 -3.22 9.77 -5.41
N SER A 321 -3.40 11.02 -5.81
CA SER A 321 -3.32 11.44 -7.21
C SER A 321 -1.92 11.37 -7.81
N GLU A 322 -0.89 11.20 -6.97
CA GLU A 322 0.51 11.09 -7.39
C GLU A 322 0.88 9.68 -7.88
N ILE A 323 0.02 8.68 -7.59
CA ILE A 323 0.19 7.29 -8.05
C ILE A 323 -1.02 6.89 -8.89
N ALA A 324 -0.77 6.38 -10.07
CA ALA A 324 -1.81 5.89 -10.98
C ALA A 324 -1.52 4.45 -11.44
N PHE A 325 -2.57 3.75 -11.85
CA PHE A 325 -2.51 2.44 -12.49
C PHE A 325 -2.94 2.61 -13.95
N GLY A 326 -1.94 2.59 -14.86
CA GLY A 326 -2.19 3.00 -16.24
C GLY A 326 -2.68 4.46 -16.30
N GLU A 327 -3.86 4.70 -16.90
CA GLU A 327 -4.48 6.02 -17.00
C GLU A 327 -5.52 6.31 -15.88
N SER A 328 -5.63 5.43 -14.87
CA SER A 328 -6.66 5.47 -13.82
C SER A 328 -6.06 5.47 -12.42
N ASP A 329 -6.88 5.82 -11.40
CA ASP A 329 -6.55 5.63 -9.99
C ASP A 329 -6.72 4.17 -9.52
N SER A 330 -7.21 3.28 -10.39
CA SER A 330 -7.51 1.89 -10.07
C SER A 330 -7.18 0.93 -11.20
N ALA A 331 -6.87 -0.31 -10.83
CA ALA A 331 -6.69 -1.43 -11.76
C ALA A 331 -7.41 -2.67 -11.25
N GLU A 332 -7.85 -3.51 -12.17
CA GLU A 332 -8.49 -4.79 -11.87
C GLU A 332 -7.79 -5.93 -12.59
N GLN A 333 -7.63 -7.05 -11.88
CA GLN A 333 -7.11 -8.28 -12.46
C GLN A 333 -8.00 -9.46 -12.09
N TYR A 334 -8.47 -10.20 -13.10
CA TYR A 334 -9.20 -11.44 -12.94
C TYR A 334 -8.27 -12.59 -12.58
N ILE A 335 -8.60 -13.30 -11.50
CA ILE A 335 -7.81 -14.43 -10.95
C ILE A 335 -8.47 -15.77 -11.26
N GLY A 336 -9.81 -15.81 -11.28
CA GLY A 336 -10.59 -17.03 -11.50
C GLY A 336 -10.84 -17.80 -10.22
N THR A 337 -10.52 -19.12 -10.23
CA THR A 337 -10.65 -19.97 -9.02
C THR A 337 -9.43 -19.77 -8.12
N TRP A 338 -9.69 -19.65 -6.81
CA TRP A 338 -8.63 -19.45 -5.81
C TRP A 338 -8.88 -20.35 -4.60
N GLU A 339 -8.03 -21.38 -4.46
CA GLU A 339 -8.16 -22.39 -3.42
C GLU A 339 -7.73 -21.89 -2.05
N PRO A 340 -8.28 -22.44 -0.93
CA PRO A 340 -7.80 -22.15 0.41
C PRO A 340 -6.31 -22.43 0.56
N GLY A 341 -5.59 -21.50 1.16
CA GLY A 341 -4.14 -21.61 1.37
C GLY A 341 -3.29 -21.37 0.12
N GLU A 342 -3.90 -21.03 -1.01
CA GLU A 342 -3.18 -20.72 -2.24
C GLU A 342 -2.73 -19.26 -2.27
N THR A 343 -1.58 -19.03 -2.88
CA THR A 343 -1.01 -17.68 -3.07
C THR A 343 -1.06 -17.31 -4.55
N ARG A 344 -1.47 -16.09 -4.86
CA ARG A 344 -1.52 -15.52 -6.21
C ARG A 344 -0.82 -14.19 -6.26
N THR A 345 -0.14 -13.90 -7.36
CA THR A 345 0.47 -12.61 -7.62
C THR A 345 -0.34 -11.86 -8.68
N VAL A 346 -0.72 -10.66 -8.35
CA VAL A 346 -1.34 -9.65 -9.21
C VAL A 346 -0.24 -8.73 -9.69
N SER A 347 -0.14 -8.52 -10.99
CA SER A 347 0.85 -7.65 -11.62
C SER A 347 0.13 -6.60 -12.44
N VAL A 348 0.34 -5.34 -12.15
CA VAL A 348 -0.27 -4.21 -12.86
C VAL A 348 0.77 -3.15 -13.17
N ASP A 349 0.56 -2.42 -14.25
CA ASP A 349 1.36 -1.25 -14.58
C ASP A 349 0.95 -0.10 -13.68
N ALA A 350 1.92 0.53 -13.05
CA ALA A 350 1.73 1.69 -12.20
C ALA A 350 2.70 2.80 -12.57
N SER A 351 2.35 4.03 -12.26
CA SER A 351 3.19 5.20 -12.48
C SER A 351 3.15 6.14 -11.29
N ALA A 352 4.25 6.85 -11.08
CA ALA A 352 4.31 7.96 -10.15
C ALA A 352 4.54 9.27 -10.92
N SER A 353 3.79 10.31 -10.57
CA SER A 353 3.93 11.63 -11.20
C SER A 353 5.31 12.25 -10.87
N GLU A 354 5.73 13.24 -11.66
CA GLU A 354 6.96 14.02 -11.41
C GLU A 354 6.91 14.77 -10.06
N ASP A 355 5.70 15.11 -9.58
CA ASP A 355 5.49 15.74 -8.28
C ASP A 355 5.54 14.75 -7.11
N ALA A 356 5.60 13.45 -7.37
CA ALA A 356 5.66 12.43 -6.33
C ALA A 356 6.99 12.50 -5.57
N SER A 357 6.93 12.15 -4.30
CA SER A 357 8.12 12.08 -3.46
C SER A 357 8.48 10.60 -3.15
N VAL A 358 9.75 10.34 -2.84
CA VAL A 358 10.24 9.02 -2.43
C VAL A 358 9.75 8.69 -1.01
N ARG A 359 8.45 8.38 -0.88
CA ARG A 359 7.75 8.02 0.38
C ARG A 359 6.73 6.92 0.14
N GLY A 360 6.20 6.35 1.20
CA GLY A 360 5.10 5.39 1.09
C GLY A 360 3.78 6.08 0.74
N TYR A 361 3.09 5.55 -0.27
CA TYR A 361 1.73 5.91 -0.64
C TYR A 361 0.80 4.75 -0.34
N ALA A 362 -0.39 5.07 0.17
CA ALA A 362 -1.38 4.06 0.51
C ALA A 362 -2.12 3.59 -0.75
N ILE A 363 -2.20 2.28 -0.87
CA ILE A 363 -3.02 1.58 -1.85
C ILE A 363 -4.01 0.72 -1.07
N SER A 364 -5.25 0.63 -1.52
CA SER A 364 -6.20 -0.37 -1.04
C SER A 364 -6.41 -1.44 -2.09
N ALA A 365 -6.58 -2.67 -1.64
CA ALA A 365 -7.03 -3.75 -2.49
C ALA A 365 -8.36 -4.30 -1.99
N THR A 366 -9.18 -4.71 -2.92
CA THR A 366 -10.44 -5.44 -2.69
C THR A 366 -10.38 -6.73 -3.47
N VAL A 367 -10.70 -7.86 -2.83
CA VAL A 367 -10.85 -9.13 -3.51
C VAL A 367 -12.35 -9.47 -3.59
N GLY A 368 -12.94 -9.21 -4.75
CA GLY A 368 -14.30 -9.64 -5.06
C GLY A 368 -14.32 -11.09 -5.53
N TYR A 369 -15.31 -11.87 -5.14
CA TYR A 369 -15.38 -13.29 -5.49
C TYR A 369 -16.82 -13.83 -5.48
N LYS A 370 -16.97 -15.05 -5.95
CA LYS A 370 -18.15 -15.89 -5.69
C LYS A 370 -17.74 -17.10 -4.85
N ASP A 371 -18.58 -17.41 -3.88
CA ASP A 371 -18.42 -18.59 -3.04
C ASP A 371 -18.81 -19.89 -3.76
N PRO A 372 -18.68 -21.08 -3.14
CA PRO A 372 -19.10 -22.35 -3.73
C PRO A 372 -20.59 -22.41 -4.09
N GLU A 373 -21.43 -21.68 -3.38
CA GLU A 373 -22.87 -21.57 -3.58
C GLU A 373 -23.25 -20.63 -4.73
N GLY A 374 -22.27 -19.79 -5.17
CA GLY A 374 -22.44 -18.82 -6.25
C GLY A 374 -22.84 -17.43 -5.75
N ASP A 375 -22.88 -17.21 -4.44
CA ASP A 375 -23.13 -15.92 -3.85
C ASP A 375 -21.90 -15.04 -3.95
N SER A 376 -22.11 -13.73 -4.20
CA SER A 376 -21.02 -12.76 -4.30
C SER A 376 -20.60 -12.29 -2.91
N GLY A 377 -19.28 -12.26 -2.68
CA GLY A 377 -18.64 -11.69 -1.50
C GLY A 377 -17.46 -10.81 -1.91
N ALA A 378 -16.96 -10.05 -0.97
CA ALA A 378 -15.75 -9.26 -1.12
C ALA A 378 -15.01 -9.20 0.22
N ASP A 379 -13.67 -9.16 0.14
CA ASP A 379 -12.80 -8.75 1.25
C ASP A 379 -12.26 -7.37 0.86
N ASP A 380 -12.76 -6.36 1.56
CA ASP A 380 -12.47 -4.97 1.31
C ASP A 380 -11.34 -4.46 2.23
N ASP A 381 -10.75 -3.32 1.86
CA ASP A 381 -9.80 -2.58 2.70
C ASP A 381 -8.50 -3.31 3.04
N ILE A 382 -8.05 -4.22 2.15
CA ILE A 382 -6.71 -4.81 2.27
C ILE A 382 -5.68 -3.70 2.05
N ALA A 383 -5.02 -3.29 3.14
CA ALA A 383 -4.07 -2.19 3.12
C ALA A 383 -2.75 -2.59 2.47
N LEU A 384 -2.33 -1.82 1.49
CA LEU A 384 -1.08 -1.95 0.74
C LEU A 384 -0.32 -0.63 0.74
N GLY A 385 0.91 -0.67 0.28
CA GLY A 385 1.71 0.53 0.05
C GLY A 385 2.59 0.39 -1.17
N ILE A 386 2.82 1.49 -1.86
CA ILE A 386 3.84 1.63 -2.87
C ILE A 386 4.82 2.71 -2.43
N ARG A 387 6.10 2.48 -2.66
CA ARG A 387 7.14 3.49 -2.46
C ARG A 387 7.91 3.63 -3.75
N PRO A 388 7.70 4.71 -4.49
CA PRO A 388 8.46 4.96 -5.70
C PRO A 388 9.97 5.02 -5.42
N GLU A 389 10.74 4.51 -6.35
CA GLU A 389 12.19 4.71 -6.37
C GLU A 389 12.52 6.16 -6.75
N PRO A 390 13.73 6.64 -6.49
CA PRO A 390 14.16 7.97 -6.94
C PRO A 390 13.98 8.13 -8.45
N GLU A 391 13.74 9.38 -8.86
CA GLU A 391 13.74 9.75 -10.26
C GLU A 391 15.07 9.42 -10.93
N GLN A 392 15.03 9.05 -12.21
CA GLN A 392 16.21 8.81 -13.02
C GLN A 392 16.94 10.13 -13.28
N SER A 393 18.21 10.18 -12.95
CA SER A 393 19.02 11.40 -13.02
C SER A 393 20.32 11.19 -13.78
N PHE A 394 20.82 12.29 -14.31
CA PHE A 394 22.09 12.35 -15.03
C PHE A 394 22.92 13.53 -14.56
N GLU A 395 24.22 13.46 -14.74
CA GLU A 395 25.16 14.54 -14.47
C GLU A 395 26.16 14.67 -15.62
N LEU A 396 26.45 15.92 -16.01
CA LEU A 396 27.54 16.26 -16.91
C LEU A 396 28.75 16.72 -16.08
N GLY A 397 29.81 15.91 -16.10
CA GLY A 397 31.06 16.19 -15.42
C GLY A 397 32.22 16.34 -16.41
N ASN A 398 33.40 16.74 -15.91
CA ASN A 398 34.66 16.87 -16.67
C ASN A 398 34.46 17.67 -17.97
N VAL A 399 33.73 18.79 -17.89
CA VAL A 399 33.40 19.55 -19.08
C VAL A 399 34.60 20.43 -19.48
N GLU A 400 35.08 20.20 -20.70
CA GLU A 400 36.13 20.99 -21.33
C GLU A 400 35.55 21.69 -22.56
N SER A 401 36.03 22.89 -22.86
CA SER A 401 35.56 23.67 -24.00
C SER A 401 36.73 24.39 -24.68
N THR A 402 36.76 24.30 -25.99
CA THR A 402 37.68 25.04 -26.85
C THR A 402 36.99 26.19 -27.59
N LEU A 403 35.76 26.56 -27.24
CA LEU A 403 34.97 27.59 -27.89
C LEU A 403 35.70 28.96 -27.84
N GLN A 404 35.88 29.57 -29.00
CA GLN A 404 36.52 30.87 -29.18
C GLN A 404 35.72 31.71 -30.19
N ALA A 405 35.58 33.01 -29.93
CA ALA A 405 34.85 33.88 -30.84
C ALA A 405 35.55 33.94 -32.22
N GLY A 406 34.77 33.76 -33.29
CA GLY A 406 35.24 33.74 -34.65
C GLY A 406 35.83 32.42 -35.15
N ASP A 407 35.68 31.33 -34.33
CA ASP A 407 36.28 30.05 -34.66
C ASP A 407 35.33 28.88 -34.33
N ASP A 408 35.61 27.74 -34.89
CA ASP A 408 35.00 26.47 -34.51
C ASP A 408 35.60 25.96 -33.21
N GLY A 409 34.77 25.39 -32.35
CA GLY A 409 35.25 24.78 -31.11
C GLY A 409 34.40 23.62 -30.68
N THR A 410 34.84 22.97 -29.64
CA THR A 410 34.17 21.79 -29.10
C THR A 410 33.80 21.99 -27.64
N ILE A 411 32.69 21.36 -27.22
CA ILE A 411 32.38 21.08 -25.82
C ILE A 411 32.45 19.57 -25.63
N GLU A 412 33.42 19.13 -24.86
CA GLU A 412 33.55 17.73 -24.44
C GLU A 412 33.12 17.55 -22.98
N ALA A 413 32.32 16.54 -22.68
CA ALA A 413 31.84 16.28 -21.35
C ALA A 413 31.72 14.78 -21.09
N SER A 414 31.62 14.40 -19.82
CA SER A 414 31.32 13.05 -19.38
C SER A 414 29.89 13.01 -18.87
N LEU A 415 28.95 12.39 -19.61
CA LEU A 415 27.58 12.12 -19.16
C LEU A 415 27.59 10.90 -18.27
N THR A 416 27.16 11.05 -17.04
CA THR A 416 27.05 9.97 -16.04
C THR A 416 25.59 9.71 -15.72
N ASN A 417 25.17 8.45 -15.77
CA ASN A 417 23.92 8.02 -15.20
C ASN A 417 24.05 7.98 -13.66
N THR A 418 23.48 8.95 -12.96
CA THR A 418 23.51 9.05 -11.49
C THR A 418 22.31 8.39 -10.83
N GLY A 419 21.34 7.91 -11.63
CA GLY A 419 20.19 7.13 -11.16
C GLY A 419 20.55 5.68 -10.89
N ASP A 420 19.62 4.98 -10.25
CA ASP A 420 19.81 3.60 -9.80
C ASP A 420 19.47 2.54 -10.87
N ARG A 421 19.00 2.96 -12.05
CA ARG A 421 18.55 2.08 -13.14
C ARG A 421 19.40 2.17 -14.40
N THR A 422 19.43 1.06 -15.13
CA THR A 422 19.98 1.06 -16.49
C THR A 422 19.01 1.73 -17.45
N VAL A 423 19.48 2.72 -18.17
CA VAL A 423 18.76 3.41 -19.24
C VAL A 423 19.30 2.98 -20.59
N ARG A 424 18.44 2.95 -21.61
CA ARG A 424 18.79 2.47 -22.95
C ARG A 424 18.62 3.56 -23.98
N ASN A 425 19.40 3.45 -25.05
CA ASN A 425 19.33 4.35 -26.19
C ASN A 425 19.39 5.83 -25.78
N VAL A 426 20.32 6.16 -24.87
CA VAL A 426 20.50 7.52 -24.40
C VAL A 426 21.01 8.39 -25.56
N VAL A 427 20.33 9.51 -25.76
CA VAL A 427 20.72 10.57 -26.72
C VAL A 427 20.77 11.87 -25.96
N LEU A 428 21.95 12.48 -25.90
CA LEU A 428 22.12 13.81 -25.31
C LEU A 428 21.80 14.86 -26.37
N ASN A 429 20.91 15.78 -26.04
CA ASN A 429 20.50 16.87 -26.92
C ASN A 429 21.06 18.18 -26.39
N TRP A 430 21.62 19.01 -27.27
CA TRP A 430 21.95 20.41 -27.02
C TRP A 430 20.65 21.22 -27.04
N ALA A 431 20.24 21.77 -25.90
CA ALA A 431 18.97 22.47 -25.73
C ALA A 431 19.10 23.99 -25.64
N SER A 432 20.33 24.50 -25.55
CA SER A 432 20.57 25.95 -25.53
C SER A 432 20.33 26.58 -26.90
N ASP A 433 19.64 27.71 -26.92
CA ASP A 433 19.50 28.57 -28.07
C ASP A 433 20.36 29.81 -27.85
N ASN A 434 21.38 30.03 -28.71
CA ASN A 434 22.32 31.14 -28.62
C ASN A 434 22.59 31.71 -30.00
N ASP A 435 22.25 33.00 -30.20
CA ASP A 435 22.39 33.68 -31.50
C ASP A 435 23.84 33.70 -32.05
N ASN A 436 24.84 33.54 -31.19
CA ASN A 436 26.23 33.64 -31.53
C ASN A 436 27.03 32.31 -31.42
N ILE A 437 26.36 31.22 -31.01
CA ILE A 437 26.99 29.90 -30.88
C ILE A 437 26.03 28.87 -31.44
N SER A 438 26.40 28.24 -32.52
CA SER A 438 25.56 27.30 -33.25
C SER A 438 26.21 25.91 -33.23
N PRO A 439 25.61 24.91 -32.57
CA PRO A 439 26.13 23.55 -32.64
C PRO A 439 26.00 23.01 -34.05
N LYS A 440 27.06 22.33 -34.56
CA LYS A 440 27.03 21.64 -35.87
C LYS A 440 26.10 20.42 -35.82
N GLU A 441 26.05 19.77 -34.68
CA GLU A 441 25.13 18.68 -34.38
C GLU A 441 24.44 18.94 -33.06
N THR A 442 23.11 18.85 -33.02
CA THR A 442 22.28 19.08 -31.80
C THR A 442 22.05 17.82 -30.97
N GLN A 443 22.53 16.67 -31.44
CA GLN A 443 22.27 15.38 -30.80
C GLN A 443 23.52 14.51 -30.80
N TYR A 444 23.76 13.85 -29.67
CA TYR A 444 24.85 12.89 -29.53
C TYR A 444 24.30 11.55 -29.03
N ALA A 445 24.47 10.47 -29.81
CA ALA A 445 24.03 9.14 -29.44
C ALA A 445 25.03 8.49 -28.47
N VAL A 446 24.60 8.30 -27.22
CA VAL A 446 25.42 7.72 -26.15
C VAL A 446 25.29 6.20 -26.10
N GLY A 447 24.06 5.66 -26.25
CA GLY A 447 23.76 4.24 -26.12
C GLY A 447 23.18 3.89 -24.77
N ASP A 448 23.48 2.69 -24.26
CA ASP A 448 22.98 2.23 -22.97
C ASP A 448 23.95 2.68 -21.85
N LEU A 449 23.40 3.12 -20.71
CA LEU A 449 24.17 3.49 -19.52
C LEU A 449 23.61 2.78 -18.29
N GLY A 450 24.43 1.95 -17.65
CA GLY A 450 24.13 1.38 -16.34
C GLY A 450 24.25 2.40 -15.19
N PRO A 451 23.76 2.07 -13.98
CA PRO A 451 23.92 2.91 -12.80
C PRO A 451 25.38 3.26 -12.52
N GLY A 452 25.68 4.55 -12.40
CA GLY A 452 27.03 5.06 -12.21
C GLY A 452 27.96 4.96 -13.43
N GLU A 453 27.47 4.49 -14.57
CA GLU A 453 28.24 4.42 -15.81
C GLU A 453 28.31 5.79 -16.49
N SER A 454 29.47 6.09 -17.12
CA SER A 454 29.72 7.35 -17.78
C SER A 454 30.16 7.13 -19.23
N ALA A 455 29.77 8.03 -20.10
CA ALA A 455 30.22 8.07 -21.50
C ALA A 455 30.69 9.48 -21.83
N THR A 456 31.75 9.56 -22.63
CA THR A 456 32.23 10.84 -23.16
C THR A 456 31.34 11.27 -24.33
N VAL A 457 30.94 12.53 -24.32
CA VAL A 457 30.15 13.19 -25.37
C VAL A 457 30.90 14.41 -25.87
N SER A 458 30.77 14.72 -27.16
CA SER A 458 31.42 15.86 -27.79
C SER A 458 30.46 16.55 -28.75
N PHE A 459 30.40 17.85 -28.68
CA PHE A 459 29.62 18.69 -29.58
C PHE A 459 30.52 19.72 -30.22
N ASP A 460 30.57 19.74 -31.54
CA ASP A 460 31.22 20.77 -32.33
C ASP A 460 30.25 21.94 -32.49
N ALA A 461 30.75 23.15 -32.31
CA ALA A 461 29.99 24.36 -32.49
C ALA A 461 30.79 25.47 -33.17
N GLU A 462 30.11 26.22 -34.02
CA GLU A 462 30.60 27.43 -34.63
C GLU A 462 30.29 28.62 -33.71
N VAL A 463 31.28 29.45 -33.44
CA VAL A 463 31.14 30.66 -32.63
C VAL A 463 31.33 31.89 -33.51
N SER A 464 30.29 32.73 -33.60
CA SER A 464 30.31 33.96 -34.35
C SER A 464 31.41 34.92 -33.87
N ASP A 465 32.02 35.68 -34.79
CA ASP A 465 32.98 36.76 -34.52
C ASP A 465 32.42 37.81 -33.54
N ASN A 466 31.09 37.98 -33.51
CA ASN A 466 30.40 38.92 -32.61
C ASN A 466 30.16 38.35 -31.21
N ALA A 467 30.57 37.13 -30.95
CA ALA A 467 30.44 36.54 -29.64
C ALA A 467 31.34 37.24 -28.60
N ASN A 468 30.79 37.66 -27.48
CA ASN A 468 31.61 38.26 -26.44
C ASN A 468 32.28 37.14 -25.61
N ALA A 469 33.57 37.30 -25.36
CA ALA A 469 34.31 36.43 -24.47
C ALA A 469 33.71 36.42 -23.07
N GLY A 470 33.75 35.25 -22.41
CA GLY A 470 33.30 35.10 -21.03
C GLY A 470 32.43 33.87 -20.79
N PRO A 471 31.99 33.67 -19.56
CA PRO A 471 31.22 32.50 -19.20
C PRO A 471 29.83 32.52 -19.85
N ARG A 472 29.44 31.37 -20.40
CA ARG A 472 28.14 31.08 -20.99
C ARG A 472 27.55 29.84 -20.31
N GLN A 473 26.24 29.80 -20.25
CA GLN A 473 25.48 28.60 -19.84
C GLN A 473 25.06 27.84 -21.08
N PHE A 474 25.25 26.54 -21.04
CA PHE A 474 24.79 25.61 -22.05
C PHE A 474 23.87 24.60 -21.36
N ASP A 475 22.74 24.36 -21.97
CA ASP A 475 21.68 23.46 -21.45
C ASP A 475 21.62 22.23 -22.34
N PHE A 476 21.62 21.07 -21.70
CA PHE A 476 21.50 19.78 -22.35
C PHE A 476 20.38 18.99 -21.76
N VAL A 477 19.80 18.07 -22.54
CA VAL A 477 18.73 17.19 -22.10
C VAL A 477 19.03 15.79 -22.62
N ALA A 478 18.97 14.79 -21.74
CA ALA A 478 19.14 13.39 -22.10
C ALA A 478 17.79 12.74 -22.37
N ASN A 479 17.55 12.33 -23.61
CA ASN A 479 16.44 11.45 -23.97
C ASN A 479 16.88 10.00 -23.84
N TYR A 480 16.07 9.16 -23.20
CA TYR A 480 16.41 7.76 -22.98
C TYR A 480 15.15 6.87 -23.01
N ARG A 481 15.37 5.57 -22.98
CA ARG A 481 14.31 4.58 -22.74
C ARG A 481 14.49 3.94 -21.38
N ASN A 482 13.37 3.87 -20.63
CA ASN A 482 13.32 3.16 -19.35
C ASN A 482 13.35 1.63 -19.54
N SER A 483 13.17 0.87 -18.47
CA SER A 483 13.13 -0.60 -18.47
C SER A 483 11.97 -1.16 -19.30
N GLU A 484 10.83 -0.47 -19.34
CA GLU A 484 9.62 -0.84 -20.09
C GLU A 484 9.76 -0.51 -21.59
N GLY A 485 10.76 0.31 -21.95
CA GLY A 485 11.01 0.77 -23.32
C GLY A 485 10.30 2.07 -23.67
N ASP A 486 9.70 2.74 -22.69
CA ASP A 486 9.10 4.05 -22.87
C ASP A 486 10.14 5.14 -23.02
N SER A 487 9.85 6.14 -23.87
CA SER A 487 10.71 7.31 -24.01
C SER A 487 10.50 8.25 -22.82
N ARG A 488 11.62 8.69 -22.25
CA ARG A 488 11.71 9.63 -21.13
C ARG A 488 12.73 10.71 -21.46
N GLU A 489 12.62 11.81 -20.74
CA GLU A 489 13.49 12.97 -20.83
C GLU A 489 14.02 13.30 -19.42
N SER A 490 15.30 13.67 -19.33
CA SER A 490 15.91 14.10 -18.08
C SER A 490 15.55 15.54 -17.75
N ASP A 491 15.76 15.94 -16.52
CA ASP A 491 15.90 17.34 -16.17
C ASP A 491 16.98 17.99 -17.01
N THR A 492 16.89 19.32 -17.17
CA THR A 492 17.91 20.11 -17.87
C THR A 492 19.24 20.03 -17.15
N LEU A 493 20.27 19.63 -17.87
CA LEU A 493 21.66 19.57 -17.41
C LEU A 493 22.37 20.87 -17.78
N GLU A 494 22.55 21.75 -16.80
CA GLU A 494 23.17 23.06 -17.00
C GLU A 494 24.69 23.00 -16.84
N VAL A 495 25.40 23.50 -17.83
CA VAL A 495 26.86 23.57 -17.84
C VAL A 495 27.30 25.00 -18.07
N ARG A 496 28.31 25.45 -17.33
CA ARG A 496 28.97 26.76 -17.55
C ARG A 496 30.34 26.58 -18.09
N GLN A 497 30.57 27.10 -19.30
CA GLN A 497 31.88 27.15 -19.93
C GLN A 497 32.21 28.56 -20.40
N SER A 498 33.53 28.87 -20.51
CA SER A 498 33.98 30.15 -21.02
C SER A 498 34.20 30.06 -22.52
N VAL A 499 33.66 31.02 -23.23
CA VAL A 499 34.03 31.28 -24.62
C VAL A 499 35.25 32.20 -24.60
N GLY A 500 36.30 31.82 -25.31
CA GLY A 500 37.50 32.65 -25.50
C GLY A 500 37.20 33.90 -26.33
N GLY A 501 38.01 34.90 -26.18
CA GLY A 501 38.00 36.05 -27.13
C GLY A 501 38.53 35.63 -28.49
N SER A 502 38.18 36.42 -29.51
CA SER A 502 38.84 36.27 -30.80
C SER A 502 40.35 36.30 -30.59
N ALA A 503 41.06 35.34 -31.12
CA ALA A 503 42.52 35.36 -31.15
C ALA A 503 42.98 36.25 -32.29
N ASP A 504 44.03 37.02 -32.04
CA ASP A 504 44.74 37.65 -33.17
C ASP A 504 45.50 36.56 -33.92
N GLU A 505 45.18 36.31 -35.18
CA GLU A 505 45.79 35.25 -35.97
C GLU A 505 47.27 35.55 -36.27
N PHE A 506 47.64 36.83 -36.18
CA PHE A 506 49.00 37.27 -36.41
C PHE A 506 49.58 38.15 -35.31
N ILE A 507 50.75 37.83 -34.84
CA ILE A 507 51.58 38.78 -34.10
C ILE A 507 52.29 39.66 -35.09
N VAL A 508 52.03 40.97 -35.02
CA VAL A 508 52.60 41.93 -36.01
C VAL A 508 53.63 42.89 -35.37
N GLU A 509 54.84 42.82 -35.73
CA GLU A 509 55.93 43.68 -35.26
C GLU A 509 56.51 44.52 -36.39
N THR A 510 56.81 45.77 -36.11
CA THR A 510 57.39 46.67 -37.12
C THR A 510 58.87 46.95 -36.85
N THR A 511 59.67 46.86 -37.90
CA THR A 511 61.06 47.33 -37.90
C THR A 511 61.15 48.47 -38.87
N ASN A 512 62.04 49.43 -38.64
CA ASN A 512 62.22 50.63 -39.49
C ASN A 512 60.95 51.49 -39.69
N ALA A 513 60.04 51.52 -38.71
CA ALA A 513 58.78 52.28 -38.77
C ALA A 513 58.98 53.79 -38.62
N SER A 514 59.92 54.38 -39.35
CA SER A 514 60.21 55.81 -39.35
C SER A 514 60.45 56.33 -40.77
N VAL A 515 59.94 57.52 -41.09
CA VAL A 515 60.11 58.18 -42.34
C VAL A 515 60.41 59.65 -42.11
N ASN A 516 61.34 60.23 -42.96
CA ASN A 516 61.63 61.64 -42.86
C ASN A 516 60.55 62.51 -43.54
N VAL A 517 60.31 63.72 -43.04
CA VAL A 517 59.41 64.70 -43.65
C VAL A 517 59.86 64.91 -45.14
N GLY A 518 58.90 64.66 -46.08
CA GLY A 518 59.12 64.73 -47.50
C GLY A 518 60.00 63.61 -48.07
N GLY A 519 60.31 62.59 -47.30
CA GLY A 519 61.13 61.45 -47.67
C GLY A 519 60.30 60.17 -47.83
N SER A 520 60.97 59.11 -48.21
CA SER A 520 60.45 57.76 -48.31
C SER A 520 61.32 56.79 -47.52
N ASN A 521 60.77 55.71 -47.04
CA ASN A 521 61.47 54.62 -46.40
C ASN A 521 60.70 53.28 -46.63
N THR A 522 61.36 52.18 -46.40
CA THR A 522 60.73 50.87 -46.38
C THR A 522 60.34 50.54 -44.98
N LEU A 523 59.04 50.34 -44.77
CA LEU A 523 58.44 49.78 -43.51
C LEU A 523 58.57 48.26 -43.61
N GLU A 524 59.36 47.68 -42.71
CA GLU A 524 59.50 46.24 -42.59
C GLU A 524 58.52 45.78 -41.47
N VAL A 525 57.66 44.87 -41.82
CA VAL A 525 56.66 44.27 -40.88
C VAL A 525 56.98 42.80 -40.79
N THR A 526 57.25 42.33 -39.59
CA THR A 526 57.37 40.91 -39.29
C THR A 526 56.02 40.43 -38.80
N ILE A 527 55.45 39.45 -39.48
CA ILE A 527 54.24 38.77 -39.14
C ILE A 527 54.62 37.39 -38.67
N THR A 528 54.00 36.96 -37.54
CA THR A 528 54.15 35.62 -37.00
C THR A 528 52.77 35.02 -36.96
N ASN A 529 52.59 33.82 -37.48
CA ASN A 529 51.36 33.09 -37.38
C ASN A 529 51.12 32.65 -35.89
N ASP A 530 50.13 33.24 -35.23
CA ASP A 530 49.69 32.95 -33.87
C ASP A 530 48.40 32.12 -33.87
N ALA A 531 47.86 31.83 -35.06
CA ALA A 531 46.77 30.88 -35.23
C ALA A 531 47.22 29.46 -34.85
N GLY A 532 46.27 28.63 -34.38
CA GLY A 532 46.53 27.27 -33.98
C GLY A 532 46.96 26.31 -35.07
N GLU A 533 47.01 26.78 -36.35
CA GLU A 533 47.18 25.99 -37.55
C GLU A 533 48.05 26.72 -38.66
N ARG A 534 48.29 26.00 -39.72
CA ARG A 534 49.02 26.57 -40.85
C ARG A 534 48.12 27.43 -41.70
N LEU A 535 48.54 28.67 -41.95
CA LEU A 535 47.85 29.59 -42.85
C LEU A 535 48.55 29.64 -44.20
N THR A 536 47.76 29.72 -45.27
CA THR A 536 48.27 29.78 -46.69
C THR A 536 47.70 30.99 -47.41
N ASP A 537 48.27 31.33 -48.55
CA ASP A 537 47.87 32.44 -49.44
C ASP A 537 47.64 33.77 -48.70
N ILE A 538 48.54 34.11 -47.77
CA ILE A 538 48.43 35.27 -46.90
C ILE A 538 48.71 36.56 -47.72
N GLU A 539 47.68 37.34 -48.00
CA GLU A 539 47.73 38.64 -48.65
C GLU A 539 47.62 39.77 -47.61
N ALA A 540 48.67 40.53 -47.42
CA ALA A 540 48.70 41.68 -46.53
C ALA A 540 48.37 42.96 -47.28
N LYS A 541 47.49 43.82 -46.73
CA LYS A 541 47.14 45.13 -47.31
C LYS A 541 47.29 46.24 -46.31
N LEU A 542 48.19 47.23 -46.69
CA LEU A 542 48.50 48.39 -45.89
C LEU A 542 47.66 49.61 -46.32
N PHE A 543 46.91 50.17 -45.36
CA PHE A 543 46.12 51.39 -45.56
C PHE A 543 46.76 52.55 -44.82
N THR A 544 46.92 53.66 -45.57
CA THR A 544 47.55 54.87 -45.08
C THR A 544 46.65 56.07 -45.30
N GLU A 545 46.73 57.08 -44.42
CA GLU A 545 46.06 58.37 -44.56
C GLU A 545 47.09 59.51 -44.66
N ASP A 546 46.67 60.61 -45.30
CA ASP A 546 47.48 61.81 -45.30
C ASP A 546 47.97 62.20 -43.90
N PRO A 547 49.27 62.52 -43.70
CA PRO A 547 50.25 62.78 -44.65
C PRO A 547 51.19 61.61 -45.02
N ILE A 548 50.84 60.36 -44.61
CA ILE A 548 51.57 59.17 -45.02
C ILE A 548 50.92 58.62 -46.29
N SER A 549 51.72 58.17 -47.23
CA SER A 549 51.27 57.44 -48.41
C SER A 549 52.11 56.20 -48.62
N VAL A 550 51.56 55.17 -49.22
CA VAL A 550 52.20 53.91 -49.54
C VAL A 550 52.34 53.84 -51.10
N SER A 551 53.45 53.35 -51.59
CA SER A 551 53.68 53.18 -53.02
C SER A 551 53.31 51.80 -53.54
N ASP A 552 53.42 50.76 -52.70
CA ASP A 552 52.98 49.41 -52.90
C ASP A 552 52.24 49.00 -51.60
N ASP A 553 50.95 48.84 -51.70
CA ASP A 553 50.06 48.62 -50.55
C ASP A 553 49.78 47.12 -50.30
N GLN A 554 50.34 46.21 -51.07
CA GLN A 554 50.14 44.79 -50.99
C GLN A 554 51.45 44.02 -50.80
N ALA A 555 51.42 42.98 -49.99
CA ALA A 555 52.45 41.99 -49.81
C ALA A 555 51.85 40.59 -49.72
N TYR A 556 52.59 39.56 -50.11
CA TYR A 556 52.13 38.19 -50.17
C TYR A 556 53.14 37.27 -49.50
N VAL A 557 52.62 36.31 -48.73
CA VAL A 557 53.39 35.22 -48.12
C VAL A 557 52.67 33.91 -48.47
N GLU A 558 53.38 32.93 -49.04
CA GLU A 558 52.82 31.69 -49.56
C GLU A 558 52.18 30.83 -48.42
N SER A 559 52.86 30.74 -47.28
CA SER A 559 52.35 30.03 -46.11
C SER A 559 53.20 30.34 -44.87
N LEU A 560 52.58 30.19 -43.69
CA LEU A 560 53.26 30.21 -42.40
C LEU A 560 52.75 29.04 -41.56
N ASP A 561 53.62 28.19 -41.08
CA ASP A 561 53.31 27.20 -40.06
C ASP A 561 53.08 27.90 -38.71
N GLN A 562 52.40 27.24 -37.77
CA GLN A 562 52.16 27.79 -36.43
C GLN A 562 53.46 28.26 -35.78
N GLY A 563 53.51 29.52 -35.35
CA GLY A 563 54.71 30.19 -34.80
C GLY A 563 55.75 30.54 -35.75
N GLU A 564 55.61 30.32 -37.10
CA GLU A 564 56.53 30.73 -38.13
C GLU A 564 56.35 32.21 -38.44
N SER A 565 57.41 32.88 -38.74
CA SER A 565 57.46 34.32 -39.05
C SER A 565 57.96 34.62 -40.44
N ALA A 566 57.34 35.57 -41.08
CA ALA A 566 57.84 36.15 -42.34
C ALA A 566 57.96 37.70 -42.24
N THR A 567 58.83 38.25 -42.97
CA THR A 567 58.98 39.72 -43.08
C THR A 567 58.46 40.20 -44.43
N ILE A 568 57.51 41.13 -44.38
CA ILE A 568 56.90 41.79 -45.52
C ILE A 568 57.29 43.25 -45.50
N GLU A 569 57.39 43.84 -46.67
CA GLU A 569 57.96 45.20 -46.89
C GLU A 569 56.93 46.09 -47.58
N PHE A 570 56.79 47.33 -47.08
CA PHE A 570 55.94 48.34 -47.71
C PHE A 570 56.69 49.61 -47.91
N GLY A 571 56.66 50.16 -49.12
CA GLY A 571 57.26 51.46 -49.45
C GLY A 571 56.39 52.60 -48.94
N ILE A 572 56.79 53.25 -47.85
CA ILE A 572 56.08 54.39 -47.29
C ILE A 572 56.72 55.71 -47.56
N SER A 573 55.96 56.77 -47.72
CA SER A 573 56.49 58.14 -47.90
C SER A 573 55.67 59.14 -47.05
N ALA A 574 56.29 60.18 -46.57
CA ALA A 574 55.67 61.26 -45.86
C ALA A 574 55.66 62.57 -46.65
N SER A 575 54.51 63.23 -46.66
CA SER A 575 54.38 64.54 -47.29
C SER A 575 55.38 65.58 -46.72
N GLY A 576 55.85 66.46 -47.56
CA GLY A 576 56.68 67.58 -47.11
C GLY A 576 56.04 68.56 -46.12
N ALA A 577 54.69 68.41 -45.90
CA ALA A 577 53.91 69.13 -44.89
C ALA A 577 53.64 68.32 -43.63
N ALA A 578 54.14 67.07 -43.54
CA ALA A 578 53.96 66.22 -42.40
C ALA A 578 54.60 66.78 -41.14
N MET A 579 53.90 66.70 -40.01
CA MET A 579 54.43 67.04 -38.68
C MET A 579 55.21 65.87 -38.10
N THR A 580 56.25 66.15 -37.34
CA THR A 580 57.01 65.11 -36.60
C THR A 580 56.22 64.54 -35.44
N LYS A 581 55.60 63.43 -35.70
CA LYS A 581 54.80 62.65 -34.73
C LYS A 581 54.59 61.25 -35.29
N ASN A 582 53.99 60.41 -34.46
CA ASN A 582 53.54 59.07 -34.93
C ASN A 582 52.20 59.22 -35.66
N TYR A 583 52.09 58.60 -36.82
CA TYR A 583 50.88 58.45 -37.59
C TYR A 583 50.50 56.97 -37.62
N PRO A 584 49.22 56.58 -37.28
CA PRO A 584 48.82 55.21 -37.44
C PRO A 584 48.66 54.85 -38.90
N VAL A 585 49.10 53.67 -39.27
CA VAL A 585 48.74 53.00 -40.52
C VAL A 585 48.00 51.70 -40.14
N SER A 586 47.09 51.24 -40.96
CA SER A 586 46.33 50.05 -40.74
C SER A 586 46.75 48.94 -41.66
N LEU A 587 46.85 47.72 -41.18
CA LEU A 587 47.23 46.53 -41.89
C LEU A 587 46.23 45.44 -41.67
N ASP A 588 45.68 44.89 -42.74
CA ASP A 588 44.78 43.74 -42.72
C ASP A 588 45.40 42.58 -43.47
N PHE A 589 45.08 41.35 -43.13
CA PHE A 589 45.51 40.14 -43.82
C PHE A 589 44.27 39.36 -44.29
N GLN A 590 44.30 38.94 -45.58
CA GLN A 590 43.41 37.89 -46.05
C GLN A 590 44.28 36.64 -46.23
N TYR A 591 43.79 35.53 -45.72
CA TYR A 591 44.51 34.26 -45.70
C TYR A 591 43.59 33.11 -45.97
N GLU A 592 44.09 31.92 -46.31
CA GLU A 592 43.37 30.71 -46.50
C GLU A 592 43.69 29.73 -45.34
N GLU A 593 42.64 29.24 -44.66
CA GLU A 593 42.73 28.23 -43.64
C GLU A 593 42.72 26.80 -44.20
N PRO A 594 43.16 25.77 -43.48
CA PRO A 594 43.21 24.40 -43.97
C PRO A 594 41.88 23.81 -44.42
N ASP A 595 40.77 24.34 -43.96
CA ASP A 595 39.40 23.95 -44.36
C ASP A 595 38.95 24.60 -45.68
N GLY A 596 39.72 25.55 -46.20
CA GLY A 596 39.49 26.25 -47.44
C GLY A 596 38.76 27.59 -47.33
N ASP A 597 38.48 28.01 -46.10
CA ASP A 597 37.93 29.33 -45.84
C ASP A 597 38.99 30.44 -46.02
N THR A 598 38.54 31.62 -46.45
CA THR A 598 39.40 32.76 -46.71
C THR A 598 38.98 33.99 -45.91
N PRO A 599 39.21 33.99 -44.59
CA PRO A 599 38.85 35.10 -43.72
C PRO A 599 39.79 36.32 -43.94
N VAL A 600 39.38 37.45 -43.36
CA VAL A 600 40.15 38.65 -43.21
C VAL A 600 40.40 38.92 -41.74
N SER A 601 41.66 39.13 -41.35
CA SER A 601 42.07 39.41 -40.00
C SER A 601 41.45 40.69 -39.44
N ASP A 602 41.49 40.85 -38.13
CA ASP A 602 41.33 42.15 -37.53
C ASP A 602 42.34 43.13 -37.99
N THR A 603 42.01 44.44 -37.99
CA THR A 603 42.88 45.50 -38.45
C THR A 603 43.99 45.82 -37.44
N TYR A 604 45.21 45.58 -37.77
CA TYR A 604 46.42 45.92 -37.01
C TYR A 604 46.79 47.38 -37.20
N ARG A 605 46.96 48.18 -36.15
CA ARG A 605 47.34 49.58 -36.17
C ARG A 605 48.81 49.72 -35.81
N LEU A 606 49.59 50.11 -36.81
CA LEU A 606 51.05 50.25 -36.72
C LEU A 606 51.44 51.72 -36.61
N PRO A 607 52.24 52.14 -35.63
CA PRO A 607 52.71 53.54 -35.57
C PRO A 607 53.93 53.79 -36.49
N VAL A 608 53.79 54.70 -37.43
CA VAL A 608 54.89 55.19 -38.25
C VAL A 608 55.35 56.55 -37.75
N SER A 609 56.61 56.64 -37.35
CA SER A 609 57.23 57.88 -36.85
C SER A 609 57.71 58.76 -37.97
N VAL A 610 57.17 59.97 -38.12
CA VAL A 610 57.70 61.01 -39.02
C VAL A 610 58.79 61.85 -38.28
N THR A 611 59.98 61.86 -38.80
CA THR A 611 61.16 62.54 -38.26
C THR A 611 61.71 63.63 -39.18
N ASN A 612 62.41 64.62 -38.66
CA ASN A 612 63.06 65.61 -39.46
C ASN A 612 64.45 65.13 -39.86
N SER A 613 64.83 65.31 -41.17
CA SER A 613 66.17 65.09 -41.66
C SER A 613 67.07 66.28 -41.21
N GLY A 614 67.30 66.37 -39.92
CA GLY A 614 68.26 67.34 -39.36
C GLY A 614 69.57 66.66 -39.01
N GLY A 615 70.60 66.91 -39.85
CA GLY A 615 71.91 66.36 -39.63
C GLY A 615 72.54 66.71 -38.30
N GLY A 616 73.21 65.74 -37.71
CA GLY A 616 74.10 65.99 -36.56
C GLY A 616 74.12 64.87 -35.56
N SER A 617 74.97 63.95 -35.80
CA SER A 617 75.60 63.02 -34.84
C SER A 617 75.38 63.21 -33.39
N SER A 618 74.79 62.21 -32.72
CA SER A 618 75.37 61.59 -31.50
C SER A 618 74.60 60.33 -31.13
N PRO A 619 75.24 59.20 -31.02
CA PRO A 619 74.64 58.00 -30.56
C PRO A 619 74.76 57.89 -29.04
N LEU A 620 73.78 58.27 -28.29
CA LEU A 620 73.73 57.94 -26.86
C LEU A 620 72.35 58.34 -26.29
N THR A 621 71.29 57.62 -26.56
CA THR A 621 70.12 57.53 -25.69
C THR A 621 69.01 56.67 -26.28
N ALA A 622 69.35 55.45 -26.59
CA ALA A 622 68.30 54.48 -26.97
C ALA A 622 68.45 53.14 -26.25
N ILE A 623 68.66 53.19 -24.91
CA ILE A 623 68.59 51.99 -24.05
C ILE A 623 67.97 52.42 -22.76
N ILE A 624 66.71 52.79 -22.74
CA ILE A 624 65.83 52.86 -21.53
C ILE A 624 64.37 52.73 -21.96
N GLY A 625 64.08 51.82 -22.79
CA GLY A 625 62.67 51.54 -23.16
C GLY A 625 62.22 50.10 -22.95
N VAL A 626 63.18 49.16 -23.00
CA VAL A 626 62.83 47.71 -22.97
C VAL A 626 62.88 47.07 -21.61
N ALA A 627 63.38 47.77 -20.60
CA ALA A 627 63.48 47.18 -19.24
C ALA A 627 62.22 47.32 -18.35
N LEU A 628 61.18 48.07 -18.74
CA LEU A 628 59.98 48.32 -17.91
C LEU A 628 58.83 47.41 -18.27
N VAL A 629 58.78 46.78 -19.39
CA VAL A 629 57.72 45.82 -19.78
C VAL A 629 58.05 44.41 -19.29
N ALA A 630 59.35 44.04 -19.25
CA ALA A 630 59.78 42.76 -18.70
C ALA A 630 59.62 42.63 -17.16
N ALA A 631 59.57 43.77 -16.44
CA ALA A 631 59.38 43.75 -14.98
C ALA A 631 57.94 43.61 -14.52
N LEU A 632 56.96 43.89 -15.39
CA LEU A 632 55.56 43.71 -15.11
C LEU A 632 55.04 42.27 -15.42
N ALA A 633 55.67 41.57 -16.34
CA ALA A 633 55.34 40.20 -16.69
C ALA A 633 55.84 39.18 -15.63
N ILE A 634 56.96 39.48 -14.93
CA ILE A 634 57.54 38.60 -13.91
C ILE A 634 56.90 38.83 -12.52
N GLY A 635 56.29 40.00 -12.27
CA GLY A 635 55.56 40.30 -11.01
C GLY A 635 54.18 39.65 -10.90
N GLY A 636 53.54 39.29 -12.05
CA GLY A 636 52.26 38.67 -12.11
C GLY A 636 52.30 37.14 -11.86
N TYR A 637 53.41 36.48 -12.16
CA TYR A 637 53.55 35.02 -12.06
C TYR A 637 53.75 34.50 -10.63
N PHE A 638 54.15 35.36 -9.66
CA PHE A 638 54.39 34.96 -8.27
C PHE A 638 53.26 35.29 -7.29
N ARG A 639 52.11 35.81 -7.73
CA ARG A 639 51.03 36.19 -6.81
C ARG A 639 49.83 35.23 -6.83
N PHE A 640 49.83 34.16 -7.65
CA PHE A 640 48.80 33.11 -7.61
C PHE A 640 49.47 31.73 -7.65
N ARG A 641 49.95 31.31 -6.50
CA ARG A 641 50.13 29.92 -6.17
C ARG A 641 49.61 29.68 -4.78
#